data_da3f320578a8e2459eb3a354d24d6563
#
_entry.id   da3f320578a8e2459eb3a354d24d6563
#
_cell.length_a   1.000
_cell.length_b   1.000
_cell.length_c   1.000
_cell.angle_alpha   90.00
_cell.angle_beta   90.00
_cell.angle_gamma   90.00
#
_symmetry.space_group_name_H-M   'P 1'
#
loop_
_entity.id
_entity.type
_entity.pdbx_description
1 polymer ?
#
loop_
_entity_poly.entity_id
_entity_poly.type
_entity_poly.pdbx_seq_one_letter_code
_entity_poly.pdbx_strand_id
1 'polypeptide(L)'
;MQVWPGEAYPLGATYDGAGTNFAVFTEAADRVELCLLHDDGSETAVELRESDAFVRHAYLPGVMPGQRYGFRVHGPYDPGRGLRCNSAKLLLDPYAKAVSGSIRWGEEVYGYHFDDPERRNDLDSAPHTMASVVVNPYFDWGDDRPPRTEYHHTVLYEAHVKGLTMRHPGLPEELRGTYAGLAHPAVIEHLRELGVTALELMPVHQFVNDHRLVDMGLNNYWGYNTIGFFAPHNAYASWGDRGQQVLEFKSAVRALHEAGIEVILDVVYNHTAEGNHLGPTLSFKGIDNLSYYRLTDDPQYYMDTTGTGNSLLMRSPHVLQMIMDSLRYWVTEMHVDGFRFDLAATLARQFHEVDRLSSFFDLVQQDPVVSQVKLIAEPWDVGEGGYQVGNFPPLWTEWNGKYRDTVRDLWRGEQRTLAEFASRLTGSSDLYQDDGRRPLASINFVTCHDGFTLHDLVSYNDKHNEANGEDNRDGESHNRSWNCGAEGDTDDESVLELRQRQMRNFIATLMLSQGVPMISHGDEFARTQQGNNNAYCQDNELSWVQWPDEEGGAGEGGEAAEGAEGVDTGLRDFTRALVWLRREHPVLRRRRFFHGRPVEGTHDDLSDIAWFTPEGREMTQQDWDSAQASALTVFLNGNAISEPGTRGERVTDDSFLLMFNASAEPIDFVVPVDHGRQWQVVVDTAKPETMQEGSGKKVEAGDRLTLVDRSMTVLQRPA
;
A
#
# COMPACT_ATOMS: atom_id res chain seq x y z
N MET A 1 5.73 27.72 36.86
CA MET A 1 5.08 27.77 35.55
C MET A 1 3.64 28.23 35.73
N GLN A 2 3.11 29.07 34.84
CA GLN A 2 1.69 29.45 34.86
C GLN A 2 0.90 28.35 34.14
N VAL A 3 -0.25 27.98 34.69
CA VAL A 3 -1.17 27.01 34.14
C VAL A 3 -2.55 27.63 34.08
N TRP A 4 -3.16 27.66 32.92
CA TRP A 4 -4.53 28.17 32.72
C TRP A 4 -5.48 26.98 32.43
N PRO A 5 -6.81 27.15 32.57
CA PRO A 5 -7.75 26.07 32.35
C PRO A 5 -7.61 25.38 30.98
N GLY A 6 -7.41 26.15 29.90
CA GLY A 6 -7.35 25.62 28.55
C GLY A 6 -8.74 25.19 28.02
N GLU A 7 -8.70 24.39 26.97
CA GLU A 7 -9.87 23.89 26.23
C GLU A 7 -9.82 22.37 26.07
N ALA A 8 -10.98 21.71 26.16
CA ALA A 8 -11.09 20.25 26.01
C ALA A 8 -10.90 19.78 24.53
N TYR A 9 -10.99 20.68 23.57
CA TYR A 9 -10.86 20.39 22.15
C TYR A 9 -10.08 21.51 21.42
N PRO A 10 -9.24 21.18 20.44
CA PRO A 10 -8.89 19.84 19.91
C PRO A 10 -8.10 19.00 20.92
N LEU A 11 -8.19 17.67 20.79
CA LEU A 11 -7.36 16.74 21.56
C LEU A 11 -5.88 16.86 21.09
N GLY A 12 -4.98 16.49 21.99
CA GLY A 12 -3.54 16.60 21.78
C GLY A 12 -2.95 17.95 22.18
N ALA A 13 -1.76 18.25 21.67
CA ALA A 13 -1.07 19.50 21.88
C ALA A 13 -1.37 20.48 20.74
N THR A 14 -1.94 21.65 21.05
CA THR A 14 -2.27 22.70 20.08
C THR A 14 -1.54 23.99 20.43
N TYR A 15 -0.57 24.34 19.60
CA TYR A 15 0.20 25.61 19.72
C TYR A 15 -0.53 26.74 18.99
N ASP A 16 -0.70 27.89 19.65
CA ASP A 16 -1.43 29.06 19.12
C ASP A 16 -0.57 30.32 18.87
N GLY A 17 0.74 30.18 19.02
CA GLY A 17 1.70 31.29 18.87
C GLY A 17 2.15 31.92 20.20
N ALA A 18 1.44 31.69 21.30
CA ALA A 18 1.75 32.25 22.64
C ALA A 18 2.00 31.16 23.69
N GLY A 19 1.47 29.95 23.44
CA GLY A 19 1.59 28.81 24.32
C GLY A 19 0.94 27.59 23.70
N THR A 20 0.76 26.56 24.50
CA THR A 20 0.21 25.28 24.00
C THR A 20 -0.94 24.83 24.90
N ASN A 21 -2.07 24.48 24.28
CA ASN A 21 -3.16 23.75 24.91
C ASN A 21 -2.90 22.25 24.82
N PHE A 22 -3.09 21.55 25.95
CA PHE A 22 -2.98 20.09 26.02
C PHE A 22 -4.33 19.52 26.44
N ALA A 23 -4.82 18.52 25.72
CA ALA A 23 -6.06 17.86 26.00
C ALA A 23 -5.95 16.35 25.74
N VAL A 24 -6.33 15.51 26.69
CA VAL A 24 -6.29 14.05 26.61
C VAL A 24 -7.56 13.43 27.18
N PHE A 25 -8.15 12.50 26.43
CA PHE A 25 -9.32 11.74 26.84
C PHE A 25 -8.94 10.54 27.71
N THR A 26 -9.62 10.37 28.87
CA THR A 26 -9.54 9.16 29.70
C THR A 26 -10.72 9.11 30.68
N GLU A 27 -11.49 8.02 30.68
CA GLU A 27 -12.50 7.74 31.70
C GLU A 27 -11.90 7.01 32.91
N ALA A 28 -10.81 6.26 32.70
CA ALA A 28 -10.21 5.41 33.72
C ALA A 28 -9.36 6.19 34.74
N ALA A 29 -8.94 7.42 34.44
CA ALA A 29 -7.99 8.16 35.27
C ALA A 29 -8.65 8.90 36.43
N ASP A 30 -8.09 8.73 37.64
CA ASP A 30 -8.37 9.59 38.78
C ASP A 30 -7.70 10.96 38.60
N ARG A 31 -6.46 10.97 38.08
CA ARG A 31 -5.61 12.15 37.87
C ARG A 31 -4.68 11.94 36.68
N VAL A 32 -4.41 13.00 35.93
CA VAL A 32 -3.44 13.00 34.81
C VAL A 32 -2.40 14.09 35.04
N GLU A 33 -1.13 13.75 34.88
CA GLU A 33 -0.01 14.66 34.87
C GLU A 33 0.55 14.79 33.46
N LEU A 34 0.63 16.01 32.95
CA LEU A 34 1.41 16.37 31.79
C LEU A 34 2.87 16.53 32.23
N CYS A 35 3.76 15.80 31.62
CA CYS A 35 5.19 15.78 31.93
C CYS A 35 5.96 16.48 30.81
N LEU A 36 6.52 17.65 31.06
CA LEU A 36 7.41 18.35 30.13
C LEU A 36 8.85 17.83 30.34
N LEU A 37 9.44 17.32 29.28
CA LEU A 37 10.79 16.72 29.32
C LEU A 37 11.84 17.76 28.88
N HIS A 38 12.87 17.95 29.67
CA HIS A 38 13.97 18.87 29.42
C HIS A 38 15.19 18.15 28.82
N ASP A 39 16.11 18.94 28.22
CA ASP A 39 17.31 18.39 27.59
C ASP A 39 18.35 17.86 28.58
N ASP A 40 18.27 18.31 29.83
CA ASP A 40 19.10 17.82 30.94
C ASP A 40 18.60 16.49 31.55
N GLY A 41 17.51 15.93 31.00
CA GLY A 41 16.87 14.72 31.49
C GLY A 41 15.89 14.94 32.66
N SER A 42 15.69 16.18 33.10
CA SER A 42 14.71 16.50 34.13
C SER A 42 13.28 16.55 33.55
N GLU A 43 12.29 16.35 34.43
CA GLU A 43 10.86 16.36 34.10
C GLU A 43 10.16 17.44 34.95
N THR A 44 9.29 18.23 34.33
CA THR A 44 8.35 19.11 35.02
C THR A 44 6.94 18.58 34.88
N ALA A 45 6.38 18.05 35.98
CA ALA A 45 5.02 17.54 36.01
C ALA A 45 4.00 18.65 36.29
N VAL A 46 2.93 18.69 35.51
CA VAL A 46 1.80 19.63 35.62
C VAL A 46 0.48 18.81 35.68
N GLU A 47 -0.25 18.90 36.79
CA GLU A 47 -1.54 18.26 36.91
C GLU A 47 -2.60 18.92 36.00
N LEU A 48 -3.25 18.15 35.13
CA LEU A 48 -4.40 18.59 34.32
C LEU A 48 -5.67 18.51 35.19
N ARG A 49 -6.04 19.65 35.82
CA ARG A 49 -7.14 19.70 36.78
C ARG A 49 -8.51 19.87 36.14
N GLU A 50 -8.55 20.59 35.02
CA GLU A 50 -9.82 20.82 34.31
C GLU A 50 -10.22 19.55 33.57
N SER A 51 -11.53 19.29 33.54
CA SER A 51 -12.08 18.10 32.90
C SER A 51 -13.48 18.36 32.37
N ASP A 52 -13.65 18.22 31.06
CA ASP A 52 -14.95 18.24 30.38
C ASP A 52 -15.18 16.92 29.65
N ALA A 53 -16.28 16.23 29.93
CA ALA A 53 -16.63 14.95 29.30
C ALA A 53 -15.46 13.94 29.26
N PHE A 54 -14.77 13.78 30.40
CA PHE A 54 -13.58 12.92 30.56
C PHE A 54 -12.33 13.37 29.81
N VAL A 55 -12.35 14.54 29.19
CA VAL A 55 -11.12 15.16 28.61
C VAL A 55 -10.44 16.01 29.66
N ARG A 56 -9.24 15.63 30.05
CA ARG A 56 -8.36 16.40 30.94
C ARG A 56 -7.58 17.43 30.10
N HIS A 57 -7.58 18.71 30.54
CA HIS A 57 -6.94 19.76 29.75
C HIS A 57 -6.32 20.87 30.59
N ALA A 58 -5.35 21.56 29.98
CA ALA A 58 -4.74 22.77 30.49
C ALA A 58 -4.05 23.54 29.35
N TYR A 59 -3.97 24.85 29.47
CA TYR A 59 -3.15 25.72 28.64
C TYR A 59 -1.90 26.15 29.36
N LEU A 60 -0.74 26.01 28.73
CA LEU A 60 0.56 26.42 29.30
C LEU A 60 1.18 27.54 28.47
N PRO A 61 1.10 28.81 28.99
CA PRO A 61 1.77 29.94 28.33
C PRO A 61 3.27 29.70 28.19
N GLY A 62 3.81 30.04 27.02
CA GLY A 62 5.25 29.97 26.77
C GLY A 62 5.79 28.56 26.49
N VAL A 63 4.95 27.51 26.43
CA VAL A 63 5.36 26.21 25.90
C VAL A 63 5.32 26.27 24.38
N MET A 64 6.49 26.10 23.76
CA MET A 64 6.74 26.36 22.35
C MET A 64 6.95 25.06 21.56
N PRO A 65 6.84 25.09 20.21
CA PRO A 65 7.21 23.98 19.35
C PRO A 65 8.62 23.45 19.64
N GLY A 66 8.80 22.12 19.54
CA GLY A 66 10.01 21.42 19.92
C GLY A 66 10.04 20.94 21.37
N GLN A 67 9.10 21.39 22.23
CA GLN A 67 8.96 20.86 23.58
C GLN A 67 8.53 19.39 23.53
N ARG A 68 9.33 18.54 24.17
CA ARG A 68 8.99 17.13 24.39
C ARG A 68 8.07 16.98 25.61
N TYR A 69 7.08 16.09 25.49
CA TYR A 69 6.13 15.84 26.58
C TYR A 69 5.57 14.41 26.53
N GLY A 70 4.90 14.04 27.59
CA GLY A 70 4.11 12.82 27.71
C GLY A 70 3.13 12.92 28.85
N PHE A 71 2.36 11.86 29.10
CA PHE A 71 1.40 11.82 30.18
C PHE A 71 1.75 10.73 31.19
N ARG A 72 1.51 11.01 32.48
CA ARG A 72 1.47 10.01 33.54
C ARG A 72 0.04 9.92 34.06
N VAL A 73 -0.55 8.75 34.00
CA VAL A 73 -1.95 8.52 34.33
C VAL A 73 -2.05 7.75 35.65
N HIS A 74 -2.67 8.39 36.63
CA HIS A 74 -2.98 7.82 37.93
C HIS A 74 -4.41 7.30 37.94
N GLY A 75 -4.59 6.04 38.29
CA GLY A 75 -5.87 5.36 38.31
C GLY A 75 -5.72 3.91 38.71
N PRO A 76 -6.77 3.11 38.56
CA PRO A 76 -6.77 1.71 38.97
C PRO A 76 -5.87 0.86 38.06
N TYR A 77 -5.11 -0.05 38.71
CA TYR A 77 -4.38 -1.11 38.03
C TYR A 77 -4.96 -2.46 38.48
N ASP A 78 -5.79 -3.04 37.64
CA ASP A 78 -6.44 -4.33 37.85
C ASP A 78 -6.61 -5.02 36.49
N PRO A 79 -5.55 -5.70 35.98
CA PRO A 79 -5.55 -6.32 34.65
C PRO A 79 -6.72 -7.28 34.43
N GLY A 80 -7.14 -8.03 35.47
CA GLY A 80 -8.30 -8.94 35.41
C GLY A 80 -9.62 -8.22 35.11
N ARG A 81 -9.70 -6.90 35.33
CA ARG A 81 -10.84 -6.04 34.96
C ARG A 81 -10.54 -5.14 33.76
N GLY A 82 -9.41 -5.35 33.08
CA GLY A 82 -8.97 -4.54 31.95
C GLY A 82 -8.44 -3.16 32.31
N LEU A 83 -8.19 -2.87 33.58
CA LEU A 83 -7.70 -1.57 34.07
C LEU A 83 -6.19 -1.59 34.20
N ARG A 84 -5.48 -0.68 33.51
CA ARG A 84 -4.01 -0.74 33.37
C ARG A 84 -3.33 0.62 33.59
N CYS A 85 -3.94 1.53 34.36
CA CYS A 85 -3.30 2.80 34.70
C CYS A 85 -2.05 2.57 35.55
N ASN A 86 -0.94 3.17 35.15
CA ASN A 86 0.33 3.09 35.90
C ASN A 86 1.12 4.38 35.72
N SER A 87 1.17 5.20 36.77
CA SER A 87 1.85 6.50 36.76
C SER A 87 3.39 6.42 36.64
N ALA A 88 3.98 5.24 36.82
CA ALA A 88 5.40 5.03 36.53
C ALA A 88 5.71 4.97 35.02
N LYS A 89 4.68 4.85 34.17
CA LYS A 89 4.81 4.82 32.72
C LYS A 89 4.57 6.21 32.14
N LEU A 90 5.58 6.74 31.44
CA LEU A 90 5.44 7.92 30.61
C LEU A 90 4.79 7.51 29.30
N LEU A 91 3.60 8.03 29.01
CA LEU A 91 2.77 7.62 27.89
C LEU A 91 2.81 8.66 26.76
N LEU A 92 2.88 8.19 25.52
CA LEU A 92 2.69 9.03 24.35
C LEU A 92 1.25 9.56 24.30
N ASP A 93 1.11 10.77 23.85
CA ASP A 93 -0.19 11.36 23.50
C ASP A 93 -0.75 10.64 22.26
N PRO A 94 -1.97 10.08 22.32
CA PRO A 94 -2.63 9.50 21.14
C PRO A 94 -2.76 10.44 19.94
N TYR A 95 -2.73 11.74 20.17
CA TYR A 95 -2.82 12.81 19.18
C TYR A 95 -1.48 13.50 18.89
N ALA A 96 -0.35 12.93 19.31
CA ALA A 96 0.96 13.48 19.04
C ALA A 96 1.23 13.62 17.55
N LYS A 97 1.53 14.84 17.08
CA LYS A 97 1.84 15.16 15.68
C LYS A 97 3.31 14.95 15.31
N ALA A 98 4.15 14.75 16.30
CA ALA A 98 5.54 14.33 16.16
C ALA A 98 5.98 13.56 17.39
N VAL A 99 6.91 12.63 17.20
CA VAL A 99 7.48 11.77 18.25
C VAL A 99 9.00 11.87 18.19
N SER A 100 9.64 12.02 19.34
CA SER A 100 11.09 12.10 19.50
C SER A 100 11.62 10.86 20.20
N GLY A 101 12.78 10.39 19.74
CA GLY A 101 13.48 9.25 20.32
C GLY A 101 12.99 7.89 19.81
N SER A 102 13.48 6.86 20.46
CA SER A 102 13.15 5.46 20.19
C SER A 102 12.99 4.68 21.50
N ILE A 103 12.35 3.52 21.45
CA ILE A 103 12.21 2.66 22.61
C ILE A 103 13.55 1.95 22.88
N ARG A 104 13.98 1.96 24.14
CA ARG A 104 14.99 1.06 24.68
C ARG A 104 14.29 -0.06 25.44
N TRP A 105 14.24 -1.22 24.84
CA TRP A 105 13.52 -2.35 25.39
C TRP A 105 14.11 -2.80 26.73
N GLY A 106 13.23 -3.07 27.67
CA GLY A 106 13.52 -3.52 29.01
C GLY A 106 12.22 -3.60 29.80
N GLU A 107 12.26 -4.16 31.00
CA GLU A 107 11.09 -4.33 31.86
C GLU A 107 10.38 -3.00 32.17
N GLU A 108 11.13 -1.87 32.09
CA GLU A 108 10.64 -0.52 32.39
C GLU A 108 9.46 -0.09 31.51
N VAL A 109 9.39 -0.54 30.26
CA VAL A 109 8.29 -0.18 29.35
C VAL A 109 7.06 -1.08 29.47
N TYR A 110 7.10 -2.08 30.37
CA TYR A 110 5.96 -2.95 30.63
C TYR A 110 5.25 -2.56 31.92
N GLY A 111 3.91 -2.67 31.95
CA GLY A 111 3.09 -2.34 33.11
C GLY A 111 3.18 -3.38 34.24
N TYR A 112 3.79 -4.53 33.99
CA TYR A 112 3.92 -5.66 34.87
C TYR A 112 5.37 -6.12 34.99
N HIS A 113 5.70 -6.93 36.00
CA HIS A 113 7.01 -7.57 36.15
C HIS A 113 7.08 -8.88 35.35
N PHE A 114 8.21 -9.15 34.69
CA PHE A 114 8.36 -10.35 33.84
C PHE A 114 8.27 -11.67 34.64
N ASP A 115 8.62 -11.64 35.90
CA ASP A 115 8.49 -12.80 36.83
C ASP A 115 7.04 -12.99 37.35
N ASP A 116 6.19 -11.95 37.27
CA ASP A 116 4.79 -11.97 37.75
C ASP A 116 3.91 -11.00 36.95
N PRO A 117 3.25 -11.45 35.87
CA PRO A 117 2.43 -10.59 35.02
C PRO A 117 1.24 -9.92 35.71
N GLU A 118 0.85 -10.36 36.90
CA GLU A 118 -0.23 -9.75 37.69
C GLU A 118 0.27 -8.60 38.57
N ARG A 119 1.58 -8.56 38.85
CA ARG A 119 2.19 -7.54 39.70
C ARG A 119 2.54 -6.30 38.90
N ARG A 120 1.98 -5.15 39.35
CA ARG A 120 2.28 -3.84 38.75
C ARG A 120 3.77 -3.51 38.85
N ASN A 121 4.35 -3.10 37.73
CA ASN A 121 5.73 -2.68 37.63
C ASN A 121 5.84 -1.16 37.78
N ASP A 122 6.45 -0.71 38.89
CA ASP A 122 6.63 0.70 39.22
C ASP A 122 7.99 1.28 38.76
N LEU A 123 8.74 0.59 37.89
CA LEU A 123 9.95 1.13 37.28
C LEU A 123 9.58 2.29 36.33
N ASP A 124 10.35 3.38 36.38
CA ASP A 124 10.11 4.54 35.53
C ASP A 124 10.47 4.26 34.06
N SER A 125 9.49 4.41 33.16
CA SER A 125 9.71 4.22 31.73
C SER A 125 10.28 5.44 30.99
N ALA A 126 10.29 6.63 31.58
CA ALA A 126 10.68 7.87 30.87
C ALA A 126 12.07 7.81 30.21
N PRO A 127 13.12 7.19 30.82
CA PRO A 127 14.42 7.05 30.16
C PRO A 127 14.43 6.00 29.02
N HIS A 128 13.37 5.21 28.88
CA HIS A 128 13.30 4.02 27.99
C HIS A 128 12.27 4.15 26.87
N THR A 129 11.43 5.18 26.90
CA THR A 129 10.34 5.37 25.93
C THR A 129 10.54 6.60 25.05
N MET A 130 9.72 6.72 24.04
CA MET A 130 9.63 7.90 23.19
C MET A 130 8.84 9.04 23.88
N ALA A 131 8.98 10.24 23.37
CA ALA A 131 8.23 11.40 23.83
C ALA A 131 7.44 12.05 22.69
N SER A 132 6.24 12.51 22.99
CA SER A 132 5.46 13.39 22.12
C SER A 132 6.12 14.77 21.99
N VAL A 133 5.91 15.46 20.86
CA VAL A 133 6.52 16.77 20.59
C VAL A 133 5.46 17.78 20.19
N VAL A 134 5.52 18.97 20.78
CA VAL A 134 4.70 20.11 20.36
C VAL A 134 5.18 20.60 18.99
N VAL A 135 4.28 20.67 18.01
CA VAL A 135 4.58 21.04 16.62
C VAL A 135 4.01 22.41 16.29
N ASN A 136 4.75 23.20 15.52
CA ASN A 136 4.20 24.38 14.87
C ASN A 136 3.32 23.92 13.69
N PRO A 137 2.01 24.23 13.65
CA PRO A 137 1.14 23.83 12.56
C PRO A 137 1.43 24.58 11.25
N TYR A 138 2.11 25.73 11.32
CA TYR A 138 2.38 26.54 10.15
C TYR A 138 3.38 25.86 9.21
N PHE A 139 3.01 25.81 7.93
CA PHE A 139 3.87 25.43 6.81
C PHE A 139 3.46 26.24 5.58
N ASP A 140 4.43 26.75 4.84
CA ASP A 140 4.17 27.48 3.61
C ASP A 140 3.96 26.50 2.45
N TRP A 141 2.71 26.22 2.14
CA TRP A 141 2.33 25.37 1.00
C TRP A 141 2.45 26.10 -0.36
N GLY A 142 2.64 27.44 -0.38
CA GLY A 142 2.67 28.20 -1.63
C GLY A 142 1.39 28.01 -2.45
N ASP A 143 1.58 27.64 -3.73
CA ASP A 143 0.48 27.36 -4.67
C ASP A 143 0.14 25.86 -4.77
N ASP A 144 0.49 25.07 -3.76
CA ASP A 144 0.23 23.62 -3.76
C ASP A 144 -1.24 23.29 -4.04
N ARG A 145 -1.45 22.30 -4.89
CA ARG A 145 -2.77 21.77 -5.21
C ARG A 145 -2.71 20.27 -5.43
N PRO A 146 -3.63 19.51 -4.80
CA PRO A 146 -3.76 18.09 -5.08
C PRO A 146 -3.93 17.83 -6.58
N PRO A 147 -3.21 16.87 -7.17
CA PRO A 147 -3.34 16.53 -8.60
C PRO A 147 -4.75 16.10 -9.00
N ARG A 148 -5.47 15.41 -8.13
CA ARG A 148 -6.83 14.90 -8.33
C ARG A 148 -6.96 14.06 -9.59
N THR A 149 -6.01 13.19 -9.82
CA THR A 149 -6.01 12.25 -10.95
C THR A 149 -7.20 11.32 -10.84
N GLU A 150 -8.04 11.27 -11.88
CA GLU A 150 -9.18 10.35 -11.90
C GLU A 150 -8.69 8.89 -11.91
N TYR A 151 -9.42 7.99 -11.27
CA TYR A 151 -9.02 6.57 -11.13
C TYR A 151 -8.68 5.88 -12.46
N HIS A 152 -9.37 6.22 -13.56
CA HIS A 152 -9.07 5.63 -14.88
C HIS A 152 -7.75 6.12 -15.50
N HIS A 153 -7.16 7.17 -14.95
CA HIS A 153 -5.83 7.66 -15.30
C HIS A 153 -4.77 7.25 -14.29
N THR A 154 -5.19 6.67 -13.15
CA THR A 154 -4.29 6.34 -12.05
C THR A 154 -3.43 5.12 -12.39
N VAL A 155 -2.15 5.24 -12.14
CA VAL A 155 -1.16 4.17 -12.04
C VAL A 155 -0.54 4.28 -10.66
N LEU A 156 -0.82 3.31 -9.80
CA LEU A 156 -0.29 3.24 -8.44
C LEU A 156 1.12 2.64 -8.45
N TYR A 157 1.96 3.18 -7.60
CA TYR A 157 3.29 2.63 -7.31
C TYR A 157 3.43 2.48 -5.80
N GLU A 158 3.35 1.25 -5.32
CA GLU A 158 3.55 0.93 -3.90
C GLU A 158 5.03 1.01 -3.57
N ALA A 159 5.42 1.78 -2.55
CA ALA A 159 6.81 1.96 -2.20
C ALA A 159 7.06 2.14 -0.71
N HIS A 160 8.19 1.63 -0.25
CA HIS A 160 8.73 1.88 1.08
C HIS A 160 9.65 3.11 1.05
N VAL A 161 9.44 4.07 1.96
CA VAL A 161 10.22 5.32 2.02
C VAL A 161 11.72 5.06 1.99
N LYS A 162 12.20 4.21 2.90
CA LYS A 162 13.62 3.87 3.00
C LYS A 162 14.06 2.96 1.86
N GLY A 163 13.31 1.90 1.58
CA GLY A 163 13.70 0.88 0.61
C GLY A 163 13.81 1.40 -0.81
N LEU A 164 12.97 2.36 -1.20
CA LEU A 164 13.03 2.96 -2.53
C LEU A 164 14.32 3.76 -2.76
N THR A 165 14.77 4.51 -1.75
CA THR A 165 15.80 5.54 -1.96
C THR A 165 17.17 5.19 -1.37
N MET A 166 17.26 4.17 -0.49
CA MET A 166 18.46 3.88 0.29
C MET A 166 19.70 3.57 -0.54
N ARG A 167 19.52 2.95 -1.70
CA ARG A 167 20.62 2.60 -2.62
C ARG A 167 20.64 3.44 -3.90
N HIS A 168 19.86 4.53 -3.96
CA HIS A 168 19.80 5.34 -5.17
C HIS A 168 21.13 6.07 -5.39
N PRO A 169 21.85 5.84 -6.52
CA PRO A 169 23.19 6.36 -6.75
C PRO A 169 23.21 7.90 -6.87
N GLY A 170 22.18 8.48 -7.47
CA GLY A 170 22.05 9.94 -7.69
C GLY A 170 21.65 10.74 -6.44
N LEU A 171 21.46 10.10 -5.26
CA LEU A 171 21.10 10.80 -4.03
C LEU A 171 22.31 11.00 -3.11
N PRO A 172 22.47 12.20 -2.49
CA PRO A 172 23.36 12.40 -1.36
C PRO A 172 23.08 11.37 -0.26
N GLU A 173 24.12 10.86 0.39
CA GLU A 173 24.02 9.81 1.40
C GLU A 173 23.07 10.19 2.55
N GLU A 174 23.13 11.44 2.99
CA GLU A 174 22.29 11.99 4.06
C GLU A 174 20.80 12.08 3.74
N LEU A 175 20.41 11.99 2.45
CA LEU A 175 19.00 12.02 2.02
C LEU A 175 18.45 10.61 1.76
N ARG A 176 19.33 9.61 1.64
CA ARG A 176 18.91 8.23 1.37
C ARG A 176 18.05 7.68 2.51
N GLY A 177 16.98 7.02 2.16
CA GLY A 177 16.06 6.41 3.14
C GLY A 177 15.16 7.40 3.86
N THR A 178 15.04 8.66 3.39
CA THR A 178 14.31 9.72 4.09
C THR A 178 13.18 10.32 3.24
N TYR A 179 12.31 11.12 3.88
CA TYR A 179 11.28 11.89 3.16
C TYR A 179 11.89 12.87 2.16
N ALA A 180 13.03 13.50 2.51
CA ALA A 180 13.75 14.37 1.59
C ALA A 180 14.32 13.60 0.38
N GLY A 181 14.68 12.33 0.57
CA GLY A 181 15.07 11.45 -0.52
C GLY A 181 13.94 11.18 -1.51
N LEU A 182 12.70 11.00 -1.03
CA LEU A 182 11.53 10.87 -1.92
C LEU A 182 11.29 12.14 -2.75
N ALA A 183 11.55 13.31 -2.17
CA ALA A 183 11.41 14.61 -2.82
C ALA A 183 12.57 14.93 -3.79
N HIS A 184 13.59 14.10 -3.84
CA HIS A 184 14.75 14.37 -4.68
C HIS A 184 14.39 14.29 -6.17
N PRO A 185 14.84 15.24 -7.02
CA PRO A 185 14.49 15.27 -8.44
C PRO A 185 14.73 13.96 -9.19
N ALA A 186 15.80 13.22 -8.87
CA ALA A 186 16.11 11.95 -9.52
C ALA A 186 15.05 10.87 -9.28
N VAL A 187 14.49 10.79 -8.06
CA VAL A 187 13.40 9.86 -7.72
C VAL A 187 12.10 10.28 -8.39
N ILE A 188 11.77 11.56 -8.32
CA ILE A 188 10.56 12.12 -8.95
C ILE A 188 10.60 11.92 -10.46
N GLU A 189 11.75 12.15 -11.11
CA GLU A 189 11.91 11.96 -12.56
C GLU A 189 11.70 10.50 -12.97
N HIS A 190 12.26 9.54 -12.22
CA HIS A 190 12.04 8.12 -12.45
C HIS A 190 10.54 7.77 -12.41
N LEU A 191 9.83 8.18 -11.35
CA LEU A 191 8.39 7.93 -11.21
C LEU A 191 7.59 8.56 -12.35
N ARG A 192 7.96 9.77 -12.76
CA ARG A 192 7.30 10.52 -13.84
C ARG A 192 7.55 9.90 -15.21
N GLU A 193 8.78 9.47 -15.49
CA GLU A 193 9.16 8.77 -16.73
C GLU A 193 8.47 7.41 -16.84
N LEU A 194 8.37 6.68 -15.74
CA LEU A 194 7.61 5.43 -15.68
C LEU A 194 6.11 5.65 -15.91
N GLY A 195 5.61 6.87 -15.71
CA GLY A 195 4.22 7.24 -15.87
C GLY A 195 3.36 7.03 -14.62
N VAL A 196 4.00 6.90 -13.45
CA VAL A 196 3.31 6.83 -12.15
C VAL A 196 2.54 8.12 -11.89
N THR A 197 1.30 7.99 -11.40
CA THR A 197 0.44 9.12 -11.06
C THR A 197 0.09 9.19 -9.58
N ALA A 198 0.30 8.11 -8.84
CA ALA A 198 0.08 8.07 -7.40
C ALA A 198 1.12 7.15 -6.74
N LEU A 199 1.80 7.69 -5.73
CA LEU A 199 2.76 6.97 -4.89
C LEU A 199 2.03 6.51 -3.63
N GLU A 200 1.86 5.19 -3.49
CA GLU A 200 1.30 4.56 -2.29
C GLU A 200 2.45 4.21 -1.36
N LEU A 201 2.57 4.95 -0.26
CA LEU A 201 3.64 4.77 0.71
C LEU A 201 3.23 3.73 1.75
N MET A 202 4.03 2.67 1.91
CA MET A 202 3.97 1.78 3.05
C MET A 202 4.01 2.58 4.35
N PRO A 203 3.60 2.03 5.51
CA PRO A 203 3.30 2.81 6.70
C PRO A 203 4.33 3.89 7.05
N VAL A 204 3.86 5.14 7.11
CA VAL A 204 4.63 6.31 7.53
C VAL A 204 4.15 6.89 8.86
N HIS A 205 3.06 6.39 9.43
CA HIS A 205 2.71 6.71 10.81
C HIS A 205 3.80 6.22 11.75
N GLN A 206 4.03 6.91 12.87
CA GLN A 206 5.05 6.49 13.83
C GLN A 206 4.78 5.05 14.29
N PHE A 207 5.72 4.17 14.03
CA PHE A 207 5.69 2.77 14.44
C PHE A 207 6.86 2.40 15.34
N VAL A 208 6.84 1.21 15.88
CA VAL A 208 7.80 0.69 16.86
C VAL A 208 8.44 -0.58 16.33
N ASN A 209 9.76 -0.70 16.51
CA ASN A 209 10.44 -2.00 16.35
C ASN A 209 10.01 -2.95 17.47
N ASP A 210 9.70 -4.19 17.11
CA ASP A 210 9.31 -5.21 18.08
C ASP A 210 10.48 -5.62 18.98
N HIS A 211 10.19 -5.82 20.27
CA HIS A 211 11.21 -6.27 21.24
C HIS A 211 11.96 -7.52 20.77
N ARG A 212 11.21 -8.53 20.30
CA ARG A 212 11.76 -9.76 19.76
C ARG A 212 12.73 -9.51 18.59
N LEU A 213 12.36 -8.64 17.67
CA LEU A 213 13.22 -8.34 16.52
C LEU A 213 14.51 -7.64 16.94
N VAL A 214 14.41 -6.69 17.88
CA VAL A 214 15.59 -6.00 18.42
C VAL A 214 16.55 -6.96 19.11
N ASP A 215 16.03 -7.91 19.90
CA ASP A 215 16.84 -8.96 20.55
C ASP A 215 17.56 -9.86 19.53
N MET A 216 16.99 -10.03 18.34
CA MET A 216 17.57 -10.79 17.24
C MET A 216 18.50 -9.95 16.35
N GLY A 217 18.63 -8.64 16.61
CA GLY A 217 19.38 -7.71 15.76
C GLY A 217 18.67 -7.35 14.44
N LEU A 218 17.36 -7.55 14.40
CA LEU A 218 16.48 -7.20 13.28
C LEU A 218 15.67 -5.94 13.59
N ASN A 219 15.03 -5.36 12.57
CA ASN A 219 14.14 -4.22 12.68
C ASN A 219 12.80 -4.52 12.02
N ASN A 220 11.72 -3.92 12.51
CA ASN A 220 10.46 -3.86 11.76
C ASN A 220 10.64 -2.92 10.58
N TYR A 221 10.80 -3.48 9.39
CA TYR A 221 11.06 -2.72 8.17
C TYR A 221 9.75 -2.21 7.54
N TRP A 222 8.70 -3.03 7.46
CA TRP A 222 7.46 -2.62 6.80
C TRP A 222 6.70 -1.52 7.54
N GLY A 223 6.76 -1.50 8.89
CA GLY A 223 6.09 -0.48 9.68
C GLY A 223 4.65 -0.78 10.11
N TYR A 224 4.14 -2.00 9.92
CA TYR A 224 2.80 -2.39 10.39
C TYR A 224 2.74 -2.65 11.90
N ASN A 225 3.26 -1.69 12.67
CA ASN A 225 3.31 -1.73 14.14
C ASN A 225 3.15 -0.32 14.71
N THR A 226 2.06 0.33 14.34
CA THR A 226 1.80 1.76 14.58
C THR A 226 1.53 2.04 16.06
N ILE A 227 2.04 3.20 16.54
CA ILE A 227 1.74 3.76 17.87
C ILE A 227 1.25 5.22 17.80
N GLY A 228 1.65 5.97 16.77
CA GLY A 228 1.31 7.39 16.63
C GLY A 228 0.60 7.67 15.32
N PHE A 229 -0.73 7.77 15.33
CA PHE A 229 -1.56 7.93 14.13
C PHE A 229 -1.51 9.31 13.48
N PHE A 230 -0.95 10.32 14.16
CA PHE A 230 -0.84 11.69 13.64
C PHE A 230 0.60 12.08 13.31
N ALA A 231 1.58 11.27 13.67
CA ALA A 231 2.99 11.59 13.56
C ALA A 231 3.66 10.87 12.40
N PRO A 232 4.40 11.57 11.52
CA PRO A 232 5.30 10.92 10.58
C PRO A 232 6.39 10.15 11.33
N HIS A 233 6.73 8.95 10.86
CA HIS A 233 7.79 8.13 11.46
C HIS A 233 9.11 8.88 11.50
N ASN A 234 9.67 9.07 12.70
CA ASN A 234 10.81 9.95 12.93
C ASN A 234 12.12 9.44 12.31
N ALA A 235 12.27 8.12 12.14
CA ALA A 235 13.47 7.55 11.53
C ALA A 235 13.58 7.80 10.01
N TYR A 236 12.52 8.28 9.36
CA TYR A 236 12.55 8.68 7.95
C TYR A 236 12.84 10.18 7.76
N ALA A 237 13.15 10.92 8.82
CA ALA A 237 13.59 12.29 8.70
C ALA A 237 15.11 12.38 8.47
N SER A 238 15.54 13.26 7.57
CA SER A 238 16.97 13.50 7.30
C SER A 238 17.64 14.34 8.39
N TRP A 239 16.86 15.11 9.16
CA TRP A 239 17.42 16.01 10.16
C TRP A 239 16.47 16.28 11.34
N GLY A 240 16.72 15.67 12.47
CA GLY A 240 16.02 15.93 13.73
C GLY A 240 14.62 15.33 13.83
N ASP A 241 14.13 15.21 15.06
CA ASP A 241 12.89 14.56 15.45
C ASP A 241 11.99 15.41 16.36
N ARG A 242 12.21 16.74 16.38
CA ARG A 242 11.44 17.68 17.21
C ARG A 242 10.47 18.54 16.40
N GLY A 243 9.80 17.93 15.41
CA GLY A 243 8.87 18.57 14.50
C GLY A 243 9.44 18.72 13.07
N GLN A 244 10.75 18.52 12.88
CA GLN A 244 11.38 18.59 11.56
C GLN A 244 10.84 17.54 10.60
N GLN A 245 10.57 16.34 11.09
CA GLN A 245 9.96 15.26 10.31
C GLN A 245 8.61 15.65 9.69
N VAL A 246 7.83 16.50 10.36
CA VAL A 246 6.56 17.01 9.83
C VAL A 246 6.79 17.96 8.67
N LEU A 247 7.76 18.87 8.81
CA LEU A 247 8.12 19.83 7.75
C LEU A 247 8.69 19.11 6.53
N GLU A 248 9.53 18.11 6.75
CA GLU A 248 10.16 17.33 5.69
C GLU A 248 9.13 16.50 4.92
N PHE A 249 8.19 15.84 5.61
CA PHE A 249 7.09 15.13 4.98
C PHE A 249 6.21 16.08 4.15
N LYS A 250 5.80 17.23 4.69
CA LYS A 250 5.03 18.24 3.94
C LYS A 250 5.77 18.73 2.70
N SER A 251 7.10 18.91 2.80
CA SER A 251 7.93 19.30 1.66
C SER A 251 7.98 18.21 0.59
N ALA A 252 8.02 16.94 1.00
CA ALA A 252 7.98 15.81 0.06
C ALA A 252 6.64 15.73 -0.67
N VAL A 253 5.52 15.87 0.04
CA VAL A 253 4.19 15.91 -0.58
C VAL A 253 4.09 17.04 -1.60
N ARG A 254 4.52 18.25 -1.24
CA ARG A 254 4.51 19.39 -2.16
C ARG A 254 5.33 19.13 -3.42
N ALA A 255 6.52 18.56 -3.30
CA ALA A 255 7.37 18.26 -4.44
C ALA A 255 6.76 17.19 -5.37
N LEU A 256 6.11 16.18 -4.81
CA LEU A 256 5.38 15.16 -5.58
C LEU A 256 4.17 15.76 -6.29
N HIS A 257 3.39 16.64 -5.63
CA HIS A 257 2.27 17.35 -6.26
C HIS A 257 2.72 18.25 -7.41
N GLU A 258 3.84 18.96 -7.27
CA GLU A 258 4.43 19.77 -8.35
C GLU A 258 4.78 18.92 -9.57
N ALA A 259 5.09 17.65 -9.38
CA ALA A 259 5.34 16.67 -10.44
C ALA A 259 4.05 15.98 -10.97
N GLY A 260 2.88 16.29 -10.39
CA GLY A 260 1.60 15.68 -10.73
C GLY A 260 1.39 14.27 -10.15
N ILE A 261 2.12 13.93 -9.08
CA ILE A 261 2.05 12.62 -8.41
C ILE A 261 1.27 12.79 -7.10
N GLU A 262 0.21 12.03 -6.94
CA GLU A 262 -0.57 11.93 -5.70
C GLU A 262 0.17 11.12 -4.64
N VAL A 263 -0.08 11.39 -3.36
CA VAL A 263 0.47 10.65 -2.23
C VAL A 263 -0.66 9.90 -1.51
N ILE A 264 -0.58 8.59 -1.50
CA ILE A 264 -1.50 7.70 -0.81
C ILE A 264 -0.76 7.09 0.39
N LEU A 265 -1.38 7.08 1.56
CA LEU A 265 -0.76 6.47 2.74
C LEU A 265 -1.37 5.11 3.04
N ASP A 266 -0.52 4.13 3.26
CA ASP A 266 -0.90 2.88 3.89
C ASP A 266 -1.05 3.09 5.40
N VAL A 267 -2.26 2.90 5.93
CA VAL A 267 -2.64 3.24 7.29
C VAL A 267 -3.14 2.03 8.07
N VAL A 268 -2.65 1.90 9.30
CA VAL A 268 -2.88 0.74 10.16
C VAL A 268 -3.69 1.19 11.38
N TYR A 269 -5.02 1.34 11.21
CA TYR A 269 -5.93 1.73 12.31
C TYR A 269 -6.56 0.52 13.02
N ASN A 270 -6.27 -0.68 12.58
CA ASN A 270 -6.91 -1.89 13.11
C ASN A 270 -6.28 -2.37 14.44
N HIS A 271 -4.99 -2.08 14.68
CA HIS A 271 -4.26 -2.46 15.89
C HIS A 271 -3.19 -1.44 16.25
N THR A 272 -2.48 -1.67 17.37
CA THR A 272 -1.35 -0.85 17.82
C THR A 272 -0.13 -1.70 18.20
N ALA A 273 1.02 -1.05 18.31
CA ALA A 273 2.28 -1.64 18.76
C ALA A 273 2.29 -2.13 20.23
N GLU A 274 1.21 -1.94 20.98
CA GLU A 274 1.15 -2.37 22.37
C GLU A 274 0.85 -3.88 22.54
N GLY A 275 0.71 -4.63 21.43
CA GLY A 275 0.56 -6.07 21.42
C GLY A 275 -0.62 -6.57 22.27
N ASN A 276 -0.51 -7.78 22.79
CA ASN A 276 -1.53 -8.40 23.67
C ASN A 276 -1.41 -7.95 25.14
N HIS A 277 -2.04 -8.68 26.06
CA HIS A 277 -1.99 -8.41 27.51
C HIS A 277 -0.58 -8.44 28.12
N LEU A 278 0.36 -9.09 27.46
CA LEU A 278 1.80 -9.14 27.82
C LEU A 278 2.65 -8.16 26.99
N GLY A 279 2.04 -7.32 26.18
CA GLY A 279 2.76 -6.29 25.45
C GLY A 279 3.11 -5.06 26.31
N PRO A 280 3.90 -4.13 25.76
CA PRO A 280 4.34 -2.94 26.48
C PRO A 280 3.18 -1.96 26.75
N THR A 281 3.42 -1.00 27.65
CA THR A 281 2.52 0.11 27.96
C THR A 281 3.17 1.40 27.51
N LEU A 282 2.75 1.89 26.33
CA LEU A 282 3.38 3.01 25.63
C LEU A 282 2.48 4.24 25.46
N SER A 283 1.15 4.03 25.35
CA SER A 283 0.17 5.08 25.10
C SER A 283 -1.23 4.63 25.57
N PHE A 284 -2.04 4.09 24.66
CA PHE A 284 -3.47 3.78 24.82
C PHE A 284 -3.78 2.88 26.00
N LYS A 285 -2.98 1.83 26.19
CA LYS A 285 -3.14 0.83 27.26
C LYS A 285 -3.06 1.47 28.65
N GLY A 286 -2.14 2.41 28.85
CA GLY A 286 -1.95 3.12 30.10
C GLY A 286 -2.89 4.32 30.29
N ILE A 287 -3.37 4.92 29.18
CA ILE A 287 -4.30 6.06 29.21
C ILE A 287 -5.71 5.58 29.51
N ASP A 288 -6.26 4.66 28.72
CA ASP A 288 -7.59 4.08 28.90
C ASP A 288 -7.76 2.77 28.11
N ASN A 289 -7.34 1.67 28.69
CA ASN A 289 -7.37 0.38 28.03
C ASN A 289 -8.77 -0.05 27.58
N LEU A 290 -9.81 0.21 28.39
CA LEU A 290 -11.17 -0.20 28.12
C LEU A 290 -11.82 0.58 26.97
N SER A 291 -11.44 1.84 26.79
CA SER A 291 -12.01 2.71 25.76
C SER A 291 -11.37 2.51 24.40
N TYR A 292 -10.08 2.10 24.36
CA TYR A 292 -9.33 1.97 23.11
C TYR A 292 -9.30 0.55 22.55
N TYR A 293 -9.22 -0.49 23.39
CA TYR A 293 -9.04 -1.86 22.92
C TYR A 293 -10.29 -2.71 22.99
N ARG A 294 -10.43 -3.60 22.03
CA ARG A 294 -11.45 -4.63 22.02
C ARG A 294 -11.00 -5.79 22.90
N LEU A 295 -11.70 -5.99 24.02
CA LEU A 295 -11.39 -7.05 24.95
C LEU A 295 -12.30 -8.26 24.73
N THR A 296 -11.88 -9.43 25.23
CA THR A 296 -12.70 -10.64 25.29
C THR A 296 -13.70 -10.57 26.45
N ASP A 297 -14.52 -11.61 26.64
CA ASP A 297 -15.42 -11.73 27.80
C ASP A 297 -14.64 -11.74 29.13
N ASP A 298 -13.38 -12.20 29.11
CA ASP A 298 -12.42 -11.99 30.19
C ASP A 298 -11.61 -10.73 29.88
N PRO A 299 -11.85 -9.59 30.55
CA PRO A 299 -11.24 -8.31 30.18
C PRO A 299 -9.71 -8.25 30.35
N GLN A 300 -9.08 -9.28 30.87
CA GLN A 300 -7.63 -9.39 30.91
C GLN A 300 -7.04 -9.52 29.50
N TYR A 301 -7.79 -10.14 28.56
CA TYR A 301 -7.31 -10.51 27.23
C TYR A 301 -7.95 -9.66 26.13
N TYR A 302 -7.21 -9.51 25.03
CA TYR A 302 -7.61 -8.74 23.85
C TYR A 302 -8.22 -9.66 22.80
N MET A 303 -9.30 -9.19 22.15
CA MET A 303 -9.78 -9.78 20.91
C MET A 303 -8.79 -9.43 19.79
N ASP A 304 -8.38 -10.44 19.03
CA ASP A 304 -7.42 -10.25 17.95
C ASP A 304 -7.95 -10.82 16.63
N THR A 305 -8.22 -9.95 15.66
CA THR A 305 -8.57 -10.28 14.28
C THR A 305 -7.48 -9.85 13.31
N THR A 306 -6.32 -9.42 13.82
CA THR A 306 -5.21 -8.85 13.06
C THR A 306 -3.98 -9.75 13.01
N GLY A 307 -3.88 -10.69 13.95
CA GLY A 307 -2.69 -11.54 14.12
C GLY A 307 -1.54 -10.88 14.89
N THR A 308 -1.74 -9.64 15.41
CA THR A 308 -0.70 -8.85 16.09
C THR A 308 -0.86 -8.78 17.60
N GLY A 309 -1.95 -9.34 18.13
CA GLY A 309 -2.21 -9.45 19.57
C GLY A 309 -3.30 -8.53 20.10
N ASN A 310 -3.75 -7.52 19.34
CA ASN A 310 -4.86 -6.66 19.73
C ASN A 310 -5.66 -6.16 18.51
N SER A 311 -6.87 -5.67 18.79
CA SER A 311 -7.66 -4.90 17.84
C SER A 311 -8.22 -3.67 18.55
N LEU A 312 -8.27 -2.52 17.88
CA LEU A 312 -8.93 -1.34 18.40
C LEU A 312 -10.45 -1.51 18.46
N LEU A 313 -11.10 -0.83 19.41
CA LEU A 313 -12.53 -0.93 19.65
C LEU A 313 -13.31 -0.03 18.69
N MET A 314 -13.66 -0.52 17.50
CA MET A 314 -14.39 0.24 16.46
C MET A 314 -15.83 0.65 16.86
N ARG A 315 -16.29 0.27 18.04
CA ARG A 315 -17.56 0.73 18.61
C ARG A 315 -17.39 1.88 19.60
N SER A 316 -16.14 2.18 20.01
CA SER A 316 -15.86 3.31 20.87
C SER A 316 -15.98 4.62 20.08
N PRO A 317 -16.80 5.58 20.54
CA PRO A 317 -16.88 6.89 19.88
C PRO A 317 -15.54 7.62 19.89
N HIS A 318 -14.70 7.38 20.89
CA HIS A 318 -13.40 8.03 21.02
C HIS A 318 -12.34 7.44 20.09
N VAL A 319 -12.40 6.12 19.83
CA VAL A 319 -11.57 5.47 18.79
C VAL A 319 -12.00 5.96 17.40
N LEU A 320 -13.30 5.98 17.12
CA LEU A 320 -13.80 6.49 15.84
C LEU A 320 -13.47 7.97 15.64
N GLN A 321 -13.59 8.79 16.70
CA GLN A 321 -13.18 10.21 16.67
C GLN A 321 -11.70 10.33 16.35
N MET A 322 -10.83 9.59 17.02
CA MET A 322 -9.39 9.62 16.80
C MET A 322 -9.04 9.24 15.34
N ILE A 323 -9.64 8.19 14.81
CA ILE A 323 -9.42 7.77 13.43
C ILE A 323 -9.87 8.85 12.45
N MET A 324 -11.06 9.42 12.62
CA MET A 324 -11.59 10.46 11.73
C MET A 324 -10.79 11.76 11.83
N ASP A 325 -10.35 12.15 13.03
CA ASP A 325 -9.50 13.31 13.23
C ASP A 325 -8.11 13.10 12.59
N SER A 326 -7.55 11.88 12.70
CA SER A 326 -6.30 11.52 12.04
C SER A 326 -6.42 11.59 10.51
N LEU A 327 -7.45 10.97 9.93
CA LEU A 327 -7.69 11.00 8.47
C LEU A 327 -7.85 12.44 7.97
N ARG A 328 -8.65 13.27 8.66
CA ARG A 328 -8.79 14.70 8.29
C ARG A 328 -7.47 15.45 8.40
N TYR A 329 -6.69 15.22 9.47
CA TYR A 329 -5.39 15.85 9.66
C TYR A 329 -4.44 15.54 8.50
N TRP A 330 -4.35 14.29 8.10
CA TRP A 330 -3.49 13.88 6.98
C TRP A 330 -3.94 14.49 5.64
N VAL A 331 -5.25 14.69 5.43
CA VAL A 331 -5.77 15.34 4.22
C VAL A 331 -5.61 16.86 4.28
N THR A 332 -6.00 17.51 5.40
CA THR A 332 -6.10 18.97 5.45
C THR A 332 -4.81 19.68 5.84
N GLU A 333 -3.97 19.02 6.64
CA GLU A 333 -2.71 19.60 7.14
C GLU A 333 -1.48 19.03 6.44
N MET A 334 -1.52 17.75 6.09
CA MET A 334 -0.41 17.03 5.46
C MET A 334 -0.58 16.89 3.94
N HIS A 335 -1.74 17.28 3.40
CA HIS A 335 -2.12 17.31 1.99
C HIS A 335 -2.03 15.97 1.27
N VAL A 336 -2.25 14.84 1.95
CA VAL A 336 -2.29 13.53 1.27
C VAL A 336 -3.57 13.35 0.45
N ASP A 337 -3.51 12.57 -0.62
CA ASP A 337 -4.56 12.40 -1.62
C ASP A 337 -5.41 11.15 -1.42
N GLY A 338 -5.08 10.34 -0.45
CA GLY A 338 -5.83 9.13 -0.15
C GLY A 338 -5.16 8.19 0.85
N PHE A 339 -5.83 7.07 1.07
CA PHE A 339 -5.42 6.06 2.03
C PHE A 339 -5.64 4.66 1.50
N ARG A 340 -4.70 3.77 1.79
CA ARG A 340 -4.88 2.32 1.74
C ARG A 340 -5.01 1.84 3.18
N PHE A 341 -6.11 1.19 3.50
CA PHE A 341 -6.40 0.70 4.85
C PHE A 341 -5.98 -0.75 5.00
N ASP A 342 -4.97 -0.96 5.84
CA ASP A 342 -4.49 -2.27 6.24
C ASP A 342 -5.61 -3.06 6.95
N LEU A 343 -5.77 -4.35 6.60
CA LEU A 343 -6.78 -5.23 7.16
C LEU A 343 -8.14 -4.55 7.34
N ALA A 344 -8.64 -3.90 6.28
CA ALA A 344 -9.80 -3.03 6.35
C ALA A 344 -11.09 -3.75 6.80
N ALA A 345 -11.18 -5.08 6.63
CA ALA A 345 -12.27 -5.88 7.15
C ALA A 345 -12.37 -5.80 8.69
N THR A 346 -11.25 -5.73 9.40
CA THR A 346 -11.24 -5.55 10.88
C THR A 346 -11.91 -4.25 11.32
N LEU A 347 -11.73 -3.15 10.55
CA LEU A 347 -12.34 -1.85 10.87
C LEU A 347 -13.86 -1.85 10.72
N ALA A 348 -14.39 -2.79 9.95
CA ALA A 348 -15.82 -2.98 9.72
C ALA A 348 -16.49 -3.99 10.69
N ARG A 349 -15.74 -4.60 11.59
CA ARG A 349 -16.27 -5.57 12.56
C ARG A 349 -16.92 -4.87 13.73
N GLN A 350 -18.25 -4.90 13.81
CA GLN A 350 -18.98 -4.36 14.97
C GLN A 350 -19.02 -5.35 16.15
N PHE A 351 -19.34 -6.62 15.88
CA PHE A 351 -19.27 -7.71 16.85
C PHE A 351 -18.26 -8.76 16.41
N HIS A 352 -18.68 -9.78 15.69
CA HIS A 352 -17.80 -10.82 15.13
C HIS A 352 -17.76 -10.75 13.61
N GLU A 353 -18.88 -10.36 12.98
CA GLU A 353 -19.02 -10.30 11.53
C GLU A 353 -18.62 -8.95 10.98
N VAL A 354 -18.14 -8.95 9.74
CA VAL A 354 -17.89 -7.73 8.97
C VAL A 354 -19.22 -7.13 8.53
N ASP A 355 -19.46 -5.87 8.85
CA ASP A 355 -20.70 -5.17 8.54
C ASP A 355 -20.45 -4.00 7.59
N ARG A 356 -21.06 -4.07 6.40
CA ARG A 356 -21.00 -3.00 5.37
C ARG A 356 -21.65 -1.69 5.84
N LEU A 357 -22.50 -1.73 6.86
CA LEU A 357 -23.16 -0.59 7.50
C LEU A 357 -22.51 -0.27 8.85
N SER A 358 -21.25 -0.63 9.03
CA SER A 358 -20.53 -0.31 10.26
C SER A 358 -20.38 1.20 10.45
N SER A 359 -20.30 1.63 11.70
CA SER A 359 -20.12 3.04 12.05
C SER A 359 -18.87 3.64 11.38
N PHE A 360 -17.82 2.86 11.22
CA PHE A 360 -16.60 3.30 10.53
C PHE A 360 -16.90 3.67 9.07
N PHE A 361 -17.56 2.80 8.31
CA PHE A 361 -17.90 3.09 6.92
C PHE A 361 -18.87 4.27 6.79
N ASP A 362 -19.85 4.36 7.66
CA ASP A 362 -20.82 5.47 7.66
C ASP A 362 -20.13 6.81 7.90
N LEU A 363 -19.20 6.87 8.86
CA LEU A 363 -18.44 8.07 9.17
C LEU A 363 -17.53 8.48 8.01
N VAL A 364 -16.80 7.54 7.41
CA VAL A 364 -15.92 7.83 6.26
C VAL A 364 -16.72 8.30 5.06
N GLN A 365 -17.83 7.63 4.73
CA GLN A 365 -18.62 7.94 3.54
C GLN A 365 -19.33 9.31 3.62
N GLN A 366 -19.77 9.72 4.81
CA GLN A 366 -20.47 10.99 4.98
C GLN A 366 -19.56 12.17 5.26
N ASP A 367 -18.27 11.94 5.56
CA ASP A 367 -17.32 12.99 5.89
C ASP A 367 -16.99 13.84 4.65
N PRO A 368 -17.16 15.17 4.71
CA PRO A 368 -16.98 16.04 3.55
C PRO A 368 -15.52 16.18 3.07
N VAL A 369 -14.56 15.76 3.88
CA VAL A 369 -13.12 15.78 3.56
C VAL A 369 -12.65 14.39 3.12
N VAL A 370 -12.82 13.40 4.00
CA VAL A 370 -12.28 12.05 3.80
C VAL A 370 -12.96 11.32 2.64
N SER A 371 -14.26 11.55 2.41
CA SER A 371 -14.97 10.95 1.26
C SER A 371 -14.52 11.47 -0.11
N GLN A 372 -13.72 12.54 -0.17
CA GLN A 372 -13.28 13.16 -1.42
C GLN A 372 -11.89 12.72 -1.90
N VAL A 373 -11.17 11.96 -1.08
CA VAL A 373 -9.85 11.41 -1.42
C VAL A 373 -9.96 9.94 -1.84
N LYS A 374 -8.89 9.37 -2.36
CA LYS A 374 -8.86 7.95 -2.73
C LYS A 374 -8.94 7.07 -1.49
N LEU A 375 -9.88 6.13 -1.49
CA LEU A 375 -10.11 5.16 -0.42
C LEU A 375 -9.87 3.76 -0.98
N ILE A 376 -8.80 3.13 -0.55
CA ILE A 376 -8.36 1.81 -0.99
C ILE A 376 -8.43 0.87 0.20
N ALA A 377 -9.10 -0.26 0.06
CA ALA A 377 -9.16 -1.27 1.10
C ALA A 377 -8.23 -2.44 0.77
N GLU A 378 -7.53 -2.91 1.79
CA GLU A 378 -7.13 -4.31 1.83
C GLU A 378 -8.35 -5.11 2.35
N PRO A 379 -9.05 -5.83 1.46
CA PRO A 379 -10.40 -6.30 1.76
C PRO A 379 -10.41 -7.66 2.46
N TRP A 380 -9.52 -7.88 3.43
CA TRP A 380 -9.47 -9.08 4.26
C TRP A 380 -8.95 -8.80 5.68
N ASP A 381 -9.05 -9.79 6.53
CA ASP A 381 -8.37 -9.91 7.82
C ASP A 381 -8.20 -11.40 8.17
N VAL A 382 -7.56 -11.71 9.31
CA VAL A 382 -7.30 -13.10 9.72
C VAL A 382 -8.45 -13.76 10.49
N GLY A 383 -9.53 -13.03 10.76
CA GLY A 383 -10.71 -13.55 11.46
C GLY A 383 -11.61 -14.40 10.56
N GLU A 384 -12.54 -15.13 11.18
CA GLU A 384 -13.55 -15.90 10.45
C GLU A 384 -14.38 -14.97 9.55
N GLY A 385 -14.61 -15.36 8.28
CA GLY A 385 -15.30 -14.56 7.28
C GLY A 385 -14.55 -13.28 6.88
N GLY A 386 -13.24 -13.20 7.14
CA GLY A 386 -12.46 -12.01 6.91
C GLY A 386 -12.21 -11.64 5.43
N TYR A 387 -12.30 -12.58 4.50
CA TYR A 387 -12.07 -12.32 3.07
C TYR A 387 -13.30 -11.67 2.43
N GLN A 388 -13.23 -10.38 2.12
CA GLN A 388 -14.34 -9.51 1.74
C GLN A 388 -14.19 -8.84 0.37
N VAL A 389 -13.37 -9.38 -0.52
CA VAL A 389 -13.22 -8.85 -1.89
C VAL A 389 -14.57 -8.81 -2.61
N GLY A 390 -14.97 -7.62 -3.08
CA GLY A 390 -16.27 -7.35 -3.70
C GLY A 390 -17.34 -6.85 -2.73
N ASN A 391 -17.07 -6.77 -1.43
CA ASN A 391 -18.07 -6.47 -0.41
C ASN A 391 -17.96 -5.08 0.24
N PHE A 392 -17.02 -4.23 -0.20
CA PHE A 392 -16.87 -2.87 0.35
C PHE A 392 -17.91 -1.90 -0.23
N PRO A 393 -18.20 -0.78 0.48
CA PRO A 393 -19.16 0.22 0.00
C PRO A 393 -18.73 0.91 -1.31
N PRO A 394 -19.67 1.57 -2.03
CA PRO A 394 -19.42 2.08 -3.39
C PRO A 394 -18.28 3.09 -3.55
N LEU A 395 -17.91 3.88 -2.54
CA LEU A 395 -16.80 4.83 -2.62
C LEU A 395 -15.42 4.17 -2.55
N TRP A 396 -15.37 2.91 -2.11
CA TRP A 396 -14.12 2.20 -1.90
C TRP A 396 -13.63 1.49 -3.16
N THR A 397 -12.33 1.53 -3.37
CA THR A 397 -11.62 0.61 -4.24
C THR A 397 -10.96 -0.47 -3.38
N GLU A 398 -10.65 -1.60 -3.98
CA GLU A 398 -10.15 -2.76 -3.26
C GLU A 398 -8.91 -3.33 -3.93
N TRP A 399 -7.91 -3.70 -3.14
CA TRP A 399 -6.87 -4.60 -3.62
C TRP A 399 -7.51 -5.91 -4.04
N ASN A 400 -7.49 -6.22 -5.34
CA ASN A 400 -8.17 -7.39 -5.87
C ASN A 400 -7.29 -8.65 -5.80
N GLY A 401 -7.37 -9.37 -4.67
CA GLY A 401 -6.64 -10.63 -4.50
C GLY A 401 -7.04 -11.71 -5.49
N LYS A 402 -8.31 -11.72 -5.98
CA LYS A 402 -8.73 -12.66 -7.02
C LYS A 402 -8.05 -12.35 -8.35
N TYR A 403 -7.84 -11.08 -8.68
CA TYR A 403 -7.07 -10.69 -9.87
C TYR A 403 -5.64 -11.23 -9.78
N ARG A 404 -4.94 -10.94 -8.69
CA ARG A 404 -3.58 -11.42 -8.43
C ARG A 404 -3.48 -12.93 -8.62
N ASP A 405 -4.34 -13.67 -7.94
CA ASP A 405 -4.29 -15.13 -7.91
C ASP A 405 -4.59 -15.72 -9.29
N THR A 406 -5.59 -15.20 -9.99
CA THR A 406 -5.99 -15.67 -11.31
C THR A 406 -4.91 -15.42 -12.38
N VAL A 407 -4.29 -14.24 -12.36
CA VAL A 407 -3.22 -13.89 -13.31
C VAL A 407 -1.96 -14.75 -13.07
N ARG A 408 -1.61 -14.99 -11.80
CA ARG A 408 -0.53 -15.91 -11.43
C ARG A 408 -0.84 -17.34 -11.89
N ASP A 409 -2.05 -17.82 -11.65
CA ASP A 409 -2.48 -19.17 -12.07
C ASP A 409 -2.46 -19.34 -13.60
N LEU A 410 -2.90 -18.33 -14.36
CA LEU A 410 -2.83 -18.36 -15.82
C LEU A 410 -1.39 -18.57 -16.30
N TRP A 411 -0.47 -17.71 -15.88
CA TRP A 411 0.89 -17.71 -16.42
C TRP A 411 1.76 -18.87 -15.92
N ARG A 412 1.45 -19.45 -14.75
CA ARG A 412 2.07 -20.72 -14.35
C ARG A 412 1.47 -21.94 -15.05
N GLY A 413 0.34 -21.77 -15.75
CA GLY A 413 -0.31 -22.82 -16.55
C GLY A 413 -1.27 -23.71 -15.77
N GLU A 414 -1.92 -23.17 -14.74
CA GLU A 414 -2.97 -23.86 -14.01
C GLU A 414 -4.18 -24.09 -14.91
N GLN A 415 -4.79 -25.26 -14.79
CA GLN A 415 -5.94 -25.64 -15.61
C GLN A 415 -7.22 -24.89 -15.19
N ARG A 416 -8.16 -24.70 -16.11
CA ARG A 416 -9.48 -24.09 -15.89
C ARG A 416 -9.43 -22.63 -15.43
N THR A 417 -8.38 -21.89 -15.73
CA THR A 417 -8.23 -20.49 -15.34
C THR A 417 -8.84 -19.51 -16.34
N LEU A 418 -9.09 -19.93 -17.57
CA LEU A 418 -9.36 -19.03 -18.70
C LEU A 418 -10.63 -18.18 -18.51
N ALA A 419 -11.74 -18.78 -18.02
CA ALA A 419 -13.00 -18.07 -17.79
C ALA A 419 -12.89 -17.04 -16.64
N GLU A 420 -12.23 -17.44 -15.55
CA GLU A 420 -11.94 -16.52 -14.44
C GLU A 420 -11.02 -15.38 -14.89
N PHE A 421 -9.99 -15.70 -15.66
CA PHE A 421 -9.09 -14.71 -16.24
C PHE A 421 -9.82 -13.68 -17.11
N ALA A 422 -10.76 -14.11 -17.95
CA ALA A 422 -11.56 -13.20 -18.77
C ALA A 422 -12.35 -12.21 -17.90
N SER A 423 -12.91 -12.65 -16.78
CA SER A 423 -13.60 -11.80 -15.81
C SER A 423 -12.63 -10.80 -15.16
N ARG A 424 -11.43 -11.24 -14.77
CA ARG A 424 -10.39 -10.39 -14.16
C ARG A 424 -9.85 -9.36 -15.14
N LEU A 425 -9.56 -9.77 -16.38
CA LEU A 425 -9.06 -8.88 -17.44
C LEU A 425 -10.03 -7.73 -17.75
N THR A 426 -11.33 -7.96 -17.66
CA THR A 426 -12.39 -7.00 -17.98
C THR A 426 -12.89 -6.17 -16.78
N GLY A 427 -12.19 -6.21 -15.65
CA GLY A 427 -12.46 -5.36 -14.49
C GLY A 427 -13.35 -6.00 -13.43
N SER A 428 -13.50 -7.33 -13.43
CA SER A 428 -14.18 -8.08 -12.37
C SER A 428 -15.63 -7.67 -12.13
N SER A 429 -16.43 -7.65 -13.21
CA SER A 429 -17.85 -7.26 -13.17
C SER A 429 -18.68 -8.12 -12.20
N ASP A 430 -18.34 -9.39 -12.04
CA ASP A 430 -18.93 -10.33 -11.08
C ASP A 430 -18.74 -9.93 -9.61
N LEU A 431 -17.74 -9.10 -9.32
CA LEU A 431 -17.46 -8.58 -7.97
C LEU A 431 -18.08 -7.21 -7.70
N TYR A 432 -18.17 -6.36 -8.71
CA TYR A 432 -18.41 -4.93 -8.50
C TYR A 432 -19.66 -4.36 -9.18
N GLN A 433 -20.16 -5.00 -10.25
CA GLN A 433 -21.22 -4.42 -11.05
C GLN A 433 -22.57 -4.37 -10.33
N ASP A 434 -22.92 -5.41 -9.60
CA ASP A 434 -24.22 -5.52 -8.92
C ASP A 434 -24.37 -4.49 -7.77
N ASP A 435 -23.24 -4.03 -7.21
CA ASP A 435 -23.20 -2.99 -6.18
C ASP A 435 -23.15 -1.58 -6.76
N GLY A 436 -23.28 -1.43 -8.09
CA GLY A 436 -23.21 -0.14 -8.78
C GLY A 436 -21.79 0.43 -8.90
N ARG A 437 -20.78 -0.33 -8.53
CA ARG A 437 -19.38 0.04 -8.71
C ARG A 437 -18.94 -0.19 -10.16
N ARG A 438 -17.75 0.27 -10.51
CA ARG A 438 -17.21 0.28 -11.87
C ARG A 438 -15.93 -0.56 -11.94
N PRO A 439 -15.36 -0.83 -13.14
CA PRO A 439 -14.08 -1.52 -13.26
C PRO A 439 -12.96 -0.93 -12.38
N LEU A 440 -13.03 0.37 -12.14
CA LEU A 440 -12.06 1.13 -11.34
C LEU A 440 -12.12 0.83 -9.83
N ALA A 441 -13.12 0.07 -9.36
CA ALA A 441 -13.14 -0.44 -7.99
C ALA A 441 -12.05 -1.50 -7.75
N SER A 442 -11.55 -2.12 -8.82
CA SER A 442 -10.47 -3.09 -8.77
C SER A 442 -9.11 -2.40 -8.84
N ILE A 443 -8.35 -2.43 -7.74
CA ILE A 443 -6.90 -2.20 -7.79
C ILE A 443 -6.28 -3.52 -8.19
N ASN A 444 -5.77 -3.58 -9.41
CA ASN A 444 -5.13 -4.76 -9.97
C ASN A 444 -3.65 -4.78 -9.57
N PHE A 445 -3.17 -5.89 -9.09
CA PHE A 445 -1.76 -6.09 -8.78
C PHE A 445 -1.36 -7.54 -9.01
N VAL A 446 -0.10 -7.78 -9.29
CA VAL A 446 0.50 -9.11 -9.39
C VAL A 446 1.33 -9.38 -8.14
N THR A 447 2.00 -8.35 -7.65
CA THR A 447 2.91 -8.35 -6.51
C THR A 447 2.64 -7.13 -5.64
N CYS A 448 2.98 -7.20 -4.37
CA CYS A 448 2.98 -6.11 -3.41
C CYS A 448 4.09 -6.34 -2.38
N HIS A 449 4.16 -5.53 -1.32
CA HIS A 449 5.14 -5.71 -0.24
C HIS A 449 5.08 -7.11 0.40
N ASP A 450 3.88 -7.67 0.52
CA ASP A 450 3.63 -9.00 1.09
C ASP A 450 3.62 -10.07 0.00
N GLY A 451 4.51 -11.04 0.11
CA GLY A 451 4.70 -12.09 -0.88
C GLY A 451 5.99 -11.94 -1.70
N PHE A 452 6.09 -12.71 -2.77
CA PHE A 452 7.22 -12.63 -3.70
C PHE A 452 7.21 -11.33 -4.51
N THR A 453 8.41 -10.80 -4.80
CA THR A 453 8.61 -9.80 -5.86
C THR A 453 8.31 -10.40 -7.23
N LEU A 454 8.24 -9.58 -8.26
CA LEU A 454 7.99 -10.07 -9.63
C LEU A 454 9.09 -11.03 -10.11
N HIS A 455 10.34 -10.77 -9.77
CA HIS A 455 11.47 -11.65 -10.07
C HIS A 455 11.34 -12.99 -9.30
N ASP A 456 11.06 -12.92 -8.00
CA ASP A 456 10.99 -14.12 -7.16
C ASP A 456 9.77 -14.99 -7.52
N LEU A 457 8.68 -14.37 -7.98
CA LEU A 457 7.48 -15.06 -8.46
C LEU A 457 7.76 -16.01 -9.63
N VAL A 458 8.77 -15.72 -10.44
CA VAL A 458 9.19 -16.54 -11.60
C VAL A 458 10.47 -17.32 -11.33
N SER A 459 11.04 -17.22 -10.14
CA SER A 459 12.33 -17.82 -9.78
C SER A 459 12.27 -18.82 -8.63
N TYR A 460 11.21 -18.77 -7.80
CA TYR A 460 11.08 -19.61 -6.63
C TYR A 460 9.70 -20.29 -6.56
N ASN A 461 9.69 -21.57 -6.27
CA ASN A 461 8.47 -22.30 -5.91
C ASN A 461 8.24 -22.25 -4.40
N ASP A 462 9.30 -22.39 -3.63
CA ASP A 462 9.28 -22.41 -2.17
C ASP A 462 9.77 -21.08 -1.59
N LYS A 463 9.26 -20.71 -0.41
CA LYS A 463 9.72 -19.52 0.31
C LYS A 463 11.04 -19.77 1.02
N HIS A 464 11.86 -18.73 1.12
CA HIS A 464 13.18 -18.74 1.77
C HIS A 464 13.26 -17.62 2.80
N ASN A 465 12.52 -17.78 3.93
CA ASN A 465 12.40 -16.78 5.00
C ASN A 465 13.35 -17.05 6.19
N GLU A 466 14.38 -17.86 6.02
CA GLU A 466 15.30 -18.24 7.10
C GLU A 466 15.93 -17.02 7.77
N ALA A 467 16.18 -15.95 7.01
CA ALA A 467 16.75 -14.70 7.53
C ALA A 467 15.85 -14.01 8.58
N ASN A 468 14.54 -14.31 8.60
CA ASN A 468 13.57 -13.75 9.55
C ASN A 468 13.68 -14.42 10.94
N GLY A 469 14.39 -15.54 11.07
CA GLY A 469 14.58 -16.24 12.34
C GLY A 469 13.33 -16.94 12.87
N GLU A 470 12.40 -17.35 11.98
CA GLU A 470 11.13 -18.00 12.31
C GLU A 470 11.05 -19.45 11.77
N ASP A 471 12.23 -20.06 11.51
CA ASP A 471 12.34 -21.42 10.95
C ASP A 471 11.55 -21.59 9.62
N ASN A 472 11.48 -20.53 8.80
CA ASN A 472 10.76 -20.51 7.53
C ASN A 472 9.25 -20.85 7.67
N ARG A 473 8.64 -20.59 8.84
CA ARG A 473 7.22 -20.86 9.11
C ARG A 473 6.31 -19.66 8.78
N ASP A 474 6.87 -18.46 8.78
CA ASP A 474 6.21 -17.20 8.48
C ASP A 474 5.96 -17.01 6.98
N GLY A 475 5.09 -16.06 6.63
CA GLY A 475 4.73 -15.75 5.24
C GLY A 475 3.86 -16.81 4.56
N GLU A 476 3.40 -16.48 3.36
CA GLU A 476 2.50 -17.33 2.58
C GLU A 476 3.20 -18.63 2.11
N SER A 477 2.52 -19.75 2.23
CA SER A 477 3.01 -21.05 1.77
C SER A 477 2.51 -21.44 0.38
N HIS A 478 1.54 -20.67 -0.18
CA HIS A 478 0.90 -20.95 -1.46
C HIS A 478 1.06 -19.78 -2.43
N ASN A 479 2.30 -19.47 -2.79
CA ASN A 479 2.67 -18.26 -3.54
C ASN A 479 2.08 -18.17 -4.94
N ARG A 480 1.56 -19.27 -5.51
CA ARG A 480 1.13 -19.37 -6.92
C ARG A 480 2.25 -18.93 -7.87
N SER A 481 3.48 -19.23 -7.49
CA SER A 481 4.70 -18.95 -8.23
C SER A 481 5.09 -20.13 -9.12
N TRP A 482 6.06 -19.91 -9.98
CA TRP A 482 6.69 -20.95 -10.77
C TRP A 482 8.14 -20.58 -11.06
N ASN A 483 9.09 -21.42 -10.65
CA ASN A 483 10.53 -21.20 -10.80
C ASN A 483 11.06 -21.30 -12.24
N CYS A 484 10.19 -21.53 -13.22
CA CYS A 484 10.52 -21.68 -14.64
C CYS A 484 11.51 -22.81 -14.96
N GLY A 485 11.71 -23.76 -14.03
CA GLY A 485 12.54 -24.94 -14.24
C GLY A 485 13.78 -25.04 -13.35
N ALA A 486 14.15 -23.96 -12.62
CA ALA A 486 15.24 -23.97 -11.66
C ALA A 486 14.85 -23.16 -10.43
N GLU A 487 15.10 -23.68 -9.23
CA GLU A 487 14.85 -22.97 -7.97
C GLU A 487 15.97 -21.97 -7.67
N GLY A 488 15.62 -20.69 -7.53
CA GLY A 488 16.59 -19.62 -7.26
C GLY A 488 17.50 -19.29 -8.45
N ASP A 489 18.72 -18.89 -8.15
CA ASP A 489 19.70 -18.45 -9.16
C ASP A 489 20.09 -19.59 -10.10
N THR A 490 20.33 -19.30 -11.37
CA THR A 490 20.70 -20.25 -12.39
C THR A 490 21.48 -19.60 -13.51
N ASP A 491 22.40 -20.38 -14.13
CA ASP A 491 23.13 -20.00 -15.35
C ASP A 491 22.50 -20.56 -16.63
N ASP A 492 21.34 -21.24 -16.53
CA ASP A 492 20.64 -21.79 -17.69
C ASP A 492 19.95 -20.67 -18.48
N GLU A 493 20.54 -20.33 -19.64
CA GLU A 493 20.04 -19.27 -20.51
C GLU A 493 18.56 -19.45 -20.89
N SER A 494 18.09 -20.70 -21.06
CA SER A 494 16.71 -20.98 -21.43
C SER A 494 15.74 -20.67 -20.27
N VAL A 495 16.14 -20.93 -19.06
CA VAL A 495 15.37 -20.58 -17.85
C VAL A 495 15.35 -19.07 -17.64
N LEU A 496 16.50 -18.40 -17.81
CA LEU A 496 16.59 -16.93 -17.68
C LEU A 496 15.73 -16.22 -18.74
N GLU A 497 15.78 -16.65 -20.01
CA GLU A 497 14.94 -16.11 -21.07
C GLU A 497 13.44 -16.29 -20.76
N LEU A 498 13.03 -17.48 -20.26
CA LEU A 498 11.66 -17.74 -19.88
C LEU A 498 11.22 -16.87 -18.69
N ARG A 499 12.06 -16.70 -17.67
CA ARG A 499 11.76 -15.81 -16.52
C ARG A 499 11.55 -14.36 -16.97
N GLN A 500 12.44 -13.82 -17.82
CA GLN A 500 12.28 -12.47 -18.37
C GLN A 500 10.98 -12.35 -19.20
N ARG A 501 10.64 -13.34 -20.01
CA ARG A 501 9.38 -13.37 -20.75
C ARG A 501 8.17 -13.41 -19.84
N GLN A 502 8.20 -14.19 -18.78
CA GLN A 502 7.12 -14.28 -17.80
C GLN A 502 6.94 -12.96 -17.03
N MET A 503 8.01 -12.28 -16.61
CA MET A 503 7.90 -10.96 -16.02
C MET A 503 7.22 -9.96 -16.96
N ARG A 504 7.61 -9.95 -18.26
CA ARG A 504 6.93 -9.13 -19.28
C ARG A 504 5.46 -9.52 -19.47
N ASN A 505 5.11 -10.81 -19.40
CA ASN A 505 3.73 -11.29 -19.46
C ASN A 505 2.88 -10.71 -18.30
N PHE A 506 3.40 -10.75 -17.08
CA PHE A 506 2.73 -10.22 -15.92
C PHE A 506 2.49 -8.71 -16.03
N ILE A 507 3.53 -7.94 -16.39
CA ILE A 507 3.42 -6.48 -16.56
C ILE A 507 2.45 -6.13 -17.71
N ALA A 508 2.54 -6.82 -18.85
CA ALA A 508 1.65 -6.56 -19.98
C ALA A 508 0.20 -6.88 -19.62
N THR A 509 -0.05 -7.99 -18.95
CA THR A 509 -1.40 -8.35 -18.47
C THR A 509 -1.93 -7.30 -17.50
N LEU A 510 -1.12 -6.85 -16.55
CA LEU A 510 -1.50 -5.82 -15.56
C LEU A 510 -1.88 -4.50 -16.25
N MET A 511 -1.05 -4.02 -17.16
CA MET A 511 -1.26 -2.72 -17.82
C MET A 511 -2.42 -2.75 -18.82
N LEU A 512 -2.73 -3.89 -19.41
CA LEU A 512 -3.78 -4.01 -20.42
C LEU A 512 -5.13 -4.50 -19.86
N SER A 513 -5.20 -4.81 -18.57
CA SER A 513 -6.44 -5.14 -17.86
C SER A 513 -7.24 -3.90 -17.51
N GLN A 514 -8.58 -4.02 -17.50
CA GLN A 514 -9.45 -2.98 -16.95
C GLN A 514 -9.33 -2.93 -15.42
N GLY A 515 -9.42 -1.73 -14.85
CA GLY A 515 -9.17 -1.47 -13.43
C GLY A 515 -8.05 -0.47 -13.24
N VAL A 516 -7.52 -0.38 -12.03
CA VAL A 516 -6.40 0.50 -11.68
C VAL A 516 -5.15 -0.35 -11.44
N PRO A 517 -4.10 -0.23 -12.26
CA PRO A 517 -2.89 -1.01 -12.07
C PRO A 517 -2.05 -0.48 -10.91
N MET A 518 -1.46 -1.39 -10.13
CA MET A 518 -0.47 -1.11 -9.09
C MET A 518 0.82 -1.91 -9.36
N ILE A 519 1.95 -1.22 -9.32
CA ILE A 519 3.30 -1.76 -9.46
C ILE A 519 3.94 -1.72 -8.06
N SER A 520 4.59 -2.81 -7.64
CA SER A 520 5.43 -2.80 -6.44
C SER A 520 6.82 -2.26 -6.77
N HIS A 521 7.37 -1.42 -5.88
CA HIS A 521 8.65 -0.74 -6.11
C HIS A 521 9.79 -1.69 -6.44
N GLY A 522 10.48 -1.38 -7.52
CA GLY A 522 11.62 -2.15 -8.02
C GLY A 522 11.25 -3.35 -8.90
N ASP A 523 9.97 -3.69 -9.07
CA ASP A 523 9.56 -4.76 -9.99
C ASP A 523 9.91 -4.43 -11.45
N GLU A 524 9.92 -3.15 -11.80
CA GLU A 524 10.37 -2.67 -13.12
C GLU A 524 11.87 -2.90 -13.36
N PHE A 525 12.63 -3.16 -12.30
CA PHE A 525 14.05 -3.51 -12.34
C PHE A 525 14.32 -4.99 -12.06
N ALA A 526 13.29 -5.82 -11.97
CA ALA A 526 13.38 -7.21 -11.55
C ALA A 526 14.01 -7.39 -10.15
N ARG A 527 13.64 -6.53 -9.19
CA ARG A 527 14.11 -6.61 -7.79
C ARG A 527 13.82 -7.99 -7.21
N THR A 528 14.83 -8.56 -6.54
CA THR A 528 14.72 -9.84 -5.83
C THR A 528 14.83 -9.65 -4.31
N GLN A 529 14.10 -10.45 -3.56
CA GLN A 529 14.25 -10.69 -2.13
C GLN A 529 14.83 -12.08 -1.86
N GLN A 530 15.47 -12.68 -2.89
CA GLN A 530 16.13 -14.00 -2.80
C GLN A 530 15.18 -15.10 -2.30
N GLY A 531 13.90 -15.03 -2.70
CA GLY A 531 12.86 -15.98 -2.29
C GLY A 531 12.29 -15.72 -0.89
N ASN A 532 12.66 -14.64 -0.22
CA ASN A 532 11.98 -14.22 1.01
C ASN A 532 10.66 -13.55 0.64
N ASN A 533 9.53 -14.17 1.01
CA ASN A 533 8.20 -13.67 0.71
C ASN A 533 7.53 -12.95 1.88
N ASN A 534 8.28 -12.64 2.94
CA ASN A 534 7.80 -11.97 4.15
C ASN A 534 8.89 -11.08 4.75
N ALA A 535 9.41 -10.15 3.96
CA ALA A 535 10.58 -9.33 4.32
C ALA A 535 10.28 -8.24 5.37
N TYR A 536 9.25 -8.41 6.21
CA TYR A 536 8.77 -7.40 7.18
C TYR A 536 9.82 -6.92 8.16
N CYS A 537 10.83 -7.75 8.45
CA CYS A 537 11.91 -7.47 9.39
C CYS A 537 13.29 -7.34 8.71
N GLN A 538 13.35 -7.22 7.38
CA GLN A 538 14.58 -7.16 6.61
C GLN A 538 14.90 -5.72 6.19
N ASP A 539 15.37 -4.90 7.15
CA ASP A 539 15.82 -3.53 6.89
C ASP A 539 17.28 -3.54 6.39
N ASN A 540 17.48 -4.12 5.22
CA ASN A 540 18.80 -4.33 4.63
C ASN A 540 18.69 -4.49 3.10
N GLU A 541 19.79 -4.84 2.45
CA GLU A 541 19.91 -4.97 1.01
C GLU A 541 18.99 -6.03 0.37
N LEU A 542 18.46 -6.95 1.16
CA LEU A 542 17.46 -7.91 0.70
C LEU A 542 16.17 -7.23 0.22
N SER A 543 15.77 -6.16 0.91
CA SER A 543 14.49 -5.46 0.68
C SER A 543 14.65 -4.18 -0.14
N TRP A 544 15.83 -3.52 -0.06
CA TRP A 544 16.03 -2.22 -0.71
C TRP A 544 16.15 -2.35 -2.23
N VAL A 545 15.57 -1.39 -2.96
CA VAL A 545 15.65 -1.34 -4.42
C VAL A 545 17.09 -1.20 -4.87
N GLN A 546 17.51 -2.04 -5.80
CA GLN A 546 18.78 -1.93 -6.49
C GLN A 546 18.57 -1.07 -7.74
N TRP A 547 19.25 0.07 -7.77
CA TRP A 547 19.19 0.99 -8.89
C TRP A 547 20.29 0.70 -9.89
N PRO A 548 20.07 0.92 -11.21
CA PRO A 548 21.15 0.85 -12.18
C PRO A 548 22.20 1.94 -11.92
N ASP A 549 23.47 1.63 -12.12
CA ASP A 549 24.53 2.63 -12.04
C ASP A 549 24.35 3.68 -13.14
N GLU A 550 24.50 4.97 -12.81
CA GLU A 550 24.39 6.07 -13.78
C GLU A 550 25.48 6.03 -14.87
N GLU A 551 26.55 5.28 -14.70
CA GLU A 551 27.64 5.07 -15.66
C GLU A 551 27.42 3.91 -16.65
N GLY A 552 26.17 3.57 -16.97
CA GLY A 552 25.81 2.65 -18.08
C GLY A 552 26.13 3.20 -19.48
N GLY A 553 27.14 4.02 -19.62
CA GLY A 553 27.84 4.27 -20.85
C GLY A 553 28.75 3.08 -21.13
N ALA A 554 28.60 2.43 -22.29
CA ALA A 554 29.48 1.40 -22.82
C ALA A 554 30.97 1.83 -22.70
N GLY A 555 31.55 1.57 -21.53
CA GLY A 555 32.97 1.62 -21.30
C GLY A 555 33.57 0.35 -21.88
N GLU A 556 34.22 0.45 -23.01
CA GLU A 556 35.06 -0.63 -23.55
C GLU A 556 36.10 -1.04 -22.47
N GLY A 557 35.88 -2.22 -21.82
CA GLY A 557 36.95 -2.95 -21.15
C GLY A 557 37.15 -2.71 -19.65
N GLY A 558 36.10 -2.43 -18.85
CA GLY A 558 36.16 -2.47 -17.38
C GLY A 558 35.49 -3.72 -16.82
N GLU A 559 36.17 -4.44 -15.91
CA GLU A 559 35.59 -5.51 -15.13
C GLU A 559 34.36 -4.94 -14.41
N ALA A 560 33.17 -5.58 -14.58
CA ALA A 560 31.95 -5.23 -13.87
C ALA A 560 32.21 -5.23 -12.36
N ALA A 561 31.84 -4.15 -11.66
CA ALA A 561 31.93 -4.10 -10.23
C ALA A 561 31.08 -5.23 -9.65
N GLU A 562 31.64 -6.06 -8.76
CA GLU A 562 30.92 -7.08 -8.01
C GLU A 562 29.76 -6.39 -7.26
N GLY A 563 28.50 -6.58 -7.72
CA GLY A 563 27.29 -6.01 -7.12
C GLY A 563 26.24 -5.46 -8.08
N ALA A 564 26.52 -5.32 -9.39
CA ALA A 564 25.54 -4.83 -10.38
C ALA A 564 24.83 -5.95 -11.16
N GLU A 565 25.00 -7.21 -10.75
CA GLU A 565 24.29 -8.34 -11.33
C GLU A 565 22.81 -8.32 -10.88
N GLY A 566 21.89 -7.97 -11.79
CA GLY A 566 20.46 -8.14 -11.57
C GLY A 566 19.53 -6.98 -11.93
N VAL A 567 20.05 -5.81 -12.34
CA VAL A 567 19.16 -4.68 -12.70
C VAL A 567 18.77 -4.75 -14.18
N ASP A 568 17.48 -5.04 -14.46
CA ASP A 568 16.95 -5.13 -15.83
C ASP A 568 16.36 -3.80 -16.32
N THR A 569 17.20 -2.97 -16.94
CA THR A 569 16.74 -1.72 -17.56
C THR A 569 15.83 -1.95 -18.78
N GLY A 570 15.93 -3.09 -19.43
CA GLY A 570 15.05 -3.49 -20.53
C GLY A 570 13.60 -3.72 -20.02
N LEU A 571 13.44 -4.32 -18.85
CA LEU A 571 12.12 -4.50 -18.22
C LEU A 571 11.50 -3.17 -17.79
N ARG A 572 12.31 -2.22 -17.28
CA ARG A 572 11.86 -0.85 -16.96
C ARG A 572 11.34 -0.15 -18.23
N ASP A 573 12.11 -0.19 -19.33
CA ASP A 573 11.72 0.46 -20.58
C ASP A 573 10.46 -0.18 -21.18
N PHE A 574 10.32 -1.49 -21.07
CA PHE A 574 9.13 -2.22 -21.47
C PHE A 574 7.91 -1.82 -20.60
N THR A 575 8.09 -1.73 -19.27
CA THR A 575 7.03 -1.30 -18.34
C THR A 575 6.59 0.13 -18.67
N ARG A 576 7.54 1.05 -18.85
CA ARG A 576 7.27 2.44 -19.24
C ARG A 576 6.44 2.50 -20.52
N ALA A 577 6.84 1.78 -21.57
CA ALA A 577 6.13 1.77 -22.83
C ALA A 577 4.70 1.28 -22.71
N LEU A 578 4.44 0.27 -21.87
CA LEU A 578 3.08 -0.24 -21.59
C LEU A 578 2.23 0.75 -20.80
N VAL A 579 2.80 1.42 -19.80
CA VAL A 579 2.10 2.47 -19.04
C VAL A 579 1.66 3.60 -19.99
N TRP A 580 2.54 4.02 -20.89
CA TRP A 580 2.22 5.06 -21.88
C TRP A 580 1.19 4.58 -22.91
N LEU A 581 1.29 3.33 -23.41
CA LEU A 581 0.28 2.74 -24.28
C LEU A 581 -1.11 2.76 -23.63
N ARG A 582 -1.20 2.34 -22.35
CA ARG A 582 -2.43 2.41 -21.57
C ARG A 582 -2.95 3.84 -21.44
N ARG A 583 -2.05 4.80 -21.18
CA ARG A 583 -2.41 6.21 -20.99
C ARG A 583 -2.97 6.84 -22.27
N GLU A 584 -2.45 6.49 -23.42
CA GLU A 584 -2.87 7.02 -24.71
C GLU A 584 -4.22 6.44 -25.17
N HIS A 585 -4.54 5.20 -24.77
CA HIS A 585 -5.70 4.46 -25.27
C HIS A 585 -6.83 4.30 -24.25
N PRO A 586 -7.92 5.10 -24.33
CA PRO A 586 -9.11 5.01 -23.48
C PRO A 586 -9.74 3.61 -23.44
N VAL A 587 -9.70 2.84 -24.52
CA VAL A 587 -10.26 1.49 -24.58
C VAL A 587 -9.59 0.51 -23.59
N LEU A 588 -8.33 0.78 -23.20
CA LEU A 588 -7.57 -0.01 -22.23
C LEU A 588 -7.85 0.38 -20.77
N ARG A 589 -8.60 1.48 -20.53
CA ARG A 589 -8.85 2.03 -19.19
C ARG A 589 -10.28 2.59 -19.06
N ARG A 590 -11.26 1.77 -19.42
CA ARG A 590 -12.68 2.13 -19.47
C ARG A 590 -13.24 2.44 -18.08
N ARG A 591 -14.18 3.38 -18.05
CA ARG A 591 -14.94 3.75 -16.84
C ARG A 591 -16.19 2.90 -16.63
N ARG A 592 -16.59 2.09 -17.64
CA ARG A 592 -17.76 1.18 -17.60
C ARG A 592 -17.35 -0.22 -18.01
N PHE A 593 -18.06 -1.19 -17.49
CA PHE A 593 -17.90 -2.58 -17.93
C PHE A 593 -18.29 -2.74 -19.39
N PHE A 594 -17.68 -3.73 -20.04
CA PHE A 594 -18.09 -4.19 -21.36
C PHE A 594 -19.47 -4.83 -21.29
N HIS A 595 -20.23 -4.72 -22.36
CA HIS A 595 -21.58 -5.26 -22.45
C HIS A 595 -21.67 -6.46 -23.41
N GLY A 596 -20.64 -6.72 -24.23
CA GLY A 596 -20.64 -7.75 -25.25
C GLY A 596 -21.69 -7.50 -26.34
N ARG A 597 -22.04 -6.26 -26.63
CA ARG A 597 -23.06 -5.87 -27.60
C ARG A 597 -22.57 -4.69 -28.43
N PRO A 598 -23.08 -4.55 -29.68
CA PRO A 598 -22.87 -3.34 -30.47
C PRO A 598 -23.38 -2.09 -29.75
N VAL A 599 -22.64 -1.00 -29.87
CA VAL A 599 -23.00 0.29 -29.29
C VAL A 599 -23.75 1.10 -30.34
N GLU A 600 -24.94 1.67 -30.00
CA GLU A 600 -25.73 2.48 -30.91
C GLU A 600 -24.93 3.66 -31.49
N GLY A 601 -24.98 3.81 -32.80
CA GLY A 601 -24.29 4.90 -33.51
C GLY A 601 -22.83 4.60 -33.91
N THR A 602 -22.37 3.35 -33.74
CA THR A 602 -21.14 2.87 -34.37
C THR A 602 -21.36 2.55 -35.84
N HIS A 603 -20.34 2.74 -36.68
CA HIS A 603 -20.42 2.45 -38.12
C HIS A 603 -20.25 0.95 -38.43
N ASP A 604 -19.69 0.20 -37.50
CA ASP A 604 -19.53 -1.23 -37.54
C ASP A 604 -20.50 -1.86 -36.50
N ASP A 605 -21.29 -2.82 -36.92
CA ASP A 605 -22.18 -3.56 -36.00
C ASP A 605 -21.40 -4.51 -35.05
N LEU A 606 -20.15 -4.17 -34.72
CA LEU A 606 -19.30 -4.97 -33.85
C LEU A 606 -19.57 -4.67 -32.37
N SER A 607 -19.49 -5.72 -31.55
CA SER A 607 -19.57 -5.61 -30.10
C SER A 607 -18.38 -4.80 -29.53
N ASP A 608 -18.56 -4.23 -28.34
CA ASP A 608 -17.50 -3.50 -27.63
C ASP A 608 -16.35 -4.45 -27.18
N ILE A 609 -16.62 -5.74 -27.02
CA ILE A 609 -15.67 -6.81 -26.77
C ILE A 609 -16.09 -8.10 -27.45
N ALA A 610 -15.14 -8.89 -27.94
CA ALA A 610 -15.36 -10.23 -28.46
C ALA A 610 -14.19 -11.17 -28.11
N TRP A 611 -14.46 -12.46 -28.04
CA TRP A 611 -13.52 -13.48 -27.61
C TRP A 611 -13.38 -14.57 -28.66
N PHE A 612 -12.15 -14.96 -28.96
CA PHE A 612 -11.85 -15.92 -30.02
C PHE A 612 -10.94 -17.02 -29.52
N THR A 613 -11.14 -18.20 -30.09
CA THR A 613 -10.17 -19.29 -29.98
C THR A 613 -8.93 -19.00 -30.83
N PRO A 614 -7.81 -19.69 -30.65
CA PRO A 614 -6.63 -19.53 -31.50
C PRO A 614 -6.94 -19.66 -33.02
N GLU A 615 -7.93 -20.45 -33.41
CA GLU A 615 -8.35 -20.62 -34.82
C GLU A 615 -9.11 -19.39 -35.36
N GLY A 616 -9.33 -18.35 -34.57
CA GLY A 616 -9.99 -17.11 -35.00
C GLY A 616 -11.50 -17.16 -35.05
N ARG A 617 -12.16 -18.20 -34.51
CA ARG A 617 -13.62 -18.27 -34.35
C ARG A 617 -14.04 -17.75 -32.96
N GLU A 618 -15.23 -17.16 -32.85
CA GLU A 618 -15.77 -16.77 -31.57
C GLU A 618 -15.89 -17.96 -30.60
N MET A 619 -15.58 -17.69 -29.32
CA MET A 619 -15.65 -18.71 -28.28
C MET A 619 -17.10 -19.06 -27.95
N THR A 620 -17.35 -20.36 -27.83
CA THR A 620 -18.63 -20.93 -27.38
C THR A 620 -18.56 -21.28 -25.88
N GLN A 621 -19.70 -21.58 -25.27
CA GLN A 621 -19.74 -22.07 -23.88
C GLN A 621 -18.85 -23.31 -23.67
N GLN A 622 -18.79 -24.19 -24.67
CA GLN A 622 -17.94 -25.39 -24.60
C GLN A 622 -16.44 -25.04 -24.54
N ASP A 623 -16.03 -23.95 -25.21
CA ASP A 623 -14.63 -23.50 -25.17
C ASP A 623 -14.28 -22.92 -23.80
N TRP A 624 -15.20 -22.17 -23.20
CA TRP A 624 -15.04 -21.66 -21.85
C TRP A 624 -14.98 -22.72 -20.76
N ASP A 625 -15.75 -23.80 -20.94
CA ASP A 625 -15.82 -24.94 -20.01
C ASP A 625 -14.64 -25.92 -20.19
N SER A 626 -13.80 -25.72 -21.21
CA SER A 626 -12.68 -26.59 -21.50
C SER A 626 -11.59 -26.50 -20.44
N ALA A 627 -11.29 -27.61 -19.78
CA ALA A 627 -10.23 -27.66 -18.76
C ALA A 627 -8.82 -27.49 -19.33
N GLN A 628 -8.65 -27.71 -20.64
CA GLN A 628 -7.36 -27.69 -21.34
C GLN A 628 -7.12 -26.39 -22.12
N ALA A 629 -8.11 -25.50 -22.18
CA ALA A 629 -7.95 -24.23 -22.86
C ALA A 629 -6.98 -23.33 -22.07
N SER A 630 -5.89 -22.95 -22.73
CA SER A 630 -4.82 -22.11 -22.17
C SER A 630 -4.44 -20.95 -23.09
N ALA A 631 -5.24 -20.73 -24.15
CA ALA A 631 -4.98 -19.70 -25.15
C ALA A 631 -6.28 -19.08 -25.65
N LEU A 632 -6.26 -17.76 -25.85
CA LEU A 632 -7.41 -17.01 -26.37
C LEU A 632 -6.96 -15.71 -27.04
N THR A 633 -7.87 -15.13 -27.85
CA THR A 633 -7.75 -13.76 -28.37
C THR A 633 -8.92 -12.92 -27.86
N VAL A 634 -8.62 -11.71 -27.41
CA VAL A 634 -9.62 -10.71 -27.00
C VAL A 634 -9.60 -9.55 -27.99
N PHE A 635 -10.74 -9.21 -28.54
CA PHE A 635 -10.94 -7.99 -29.33
C PHE A 635 -11.54 -6.90 -28.46
N LEU A 636 -10.87 -5.74 -28.43
CA LEU A 636 -11.36 -4.53 -27.77
C LEU A 636 -11.68 -3.49 -28.85
N ASN A 637 -12.95 -3.07 -28.94
CA ASN A 637 -13.43 -2.15 -29.96
C ASN A 637 -13.28 -0.68 -29.51
N GLY A 638 -12.30 0.02 -30.06
CA GLY A 638 -12.08 1.45 -29.79
C GLY A 638 -13.20 2.36 -30.30
N ASN A 639 -13.96 1.90 -31.29
CA ASN A 639 -15.14 2.64 -31.81
C ASN A 639 -16.40 2.46 -30.93
N ALA A 640 -16.39 1.53 -29.99
CA ALA A 640 -17.52 1.16 -29.14
C ALA A 640 -17.36 1.57 -27.68
N ILE A 641 -16.67 2.68 -27.41
CA ILE A 641 -16.56 3.24 -26.07
C ILE A 641 -17.89 3.94 -25.74
N SER A 642 -18.60 3.44 -24.71
CA SER A 642 -19.94 3.89 -24.33
C SER A 642 -19.97 5.13 -23.45
N GLU A 643 -18.85 5.46 -22.79
CA GLU A 643 -18.73 6.63 -21.93
C GLU A 643 -18.34 7.88 -22.72
N PRO A 644 -19.01 9.02 -22.42
CA PRO A 644 -18.67 10.29 -23.07
C PRO A 644 -17.37 10.86 -22.49
N GLY A 645 -16.71 11.69 -23.25
CA GLY A 645 -15.61 12.52 -22.77
C GLY A 645 -16.08 13.61 -21.80
N THR A 646 -15.15 14.43 -21.32
CA THR A 646 -15.40 15.45 -20.28
C THR A 646 -16.39 16.53 -20.68
N ARG A 647 -16.59 16.76 -21.99
CA ARG A 647 -17.52 17.72 -22.53
C ARG A 647 -18.80 17.07 -23.15
N GLY A 648 -18.98 15.77 -22.88
CA GLY A 648 -20.08 14.99 -23.46
C GLY A 648 -19.86 14.51 -24.90
N GLU A 649 -18.68 14.72 -25.47
CA GLU A 649 -18.29 14.24 -26.79
C GLU A 649 -18.16 12.72 -26.80
N ARG A 650 -18.38 12.15 -27.99
CA ARG A 650 -18.10 10.72 -28.20
C ARG A 650 -16.60 10.45 -28.13
N VAL A 651 -16.21 9.46 -27.34
CA VAL A 651 -14.83 8.96 -27.29
C VAL A 651 -14.68 7.83 -28.30
N THR A 652 -13.67 7.92 -29.17
CA THR A 652 -13.22 6.85 -30.05
C THR A 652 -11.74 6.63 -29.87
N ASP A 653 -11.28 5.42 -30.14
CA ASP A 653 -9.91 4.99 -29.95
C ASP A 653 -9.55 3.93 -31.00
N ASP A 654 -8.30 3.57 -31.07
CA ASP A 654 -7.84 2.40 -31.80
C ASP A 654 -8.44 1.13 -31.22
N SER A 655 -8.57 0.11 -32.06
CA SER A 655 -9.03 -1.22 -31.64
C SER A 655 -7.82 -2.13 -31.43
N PHE A 656 -7.96 -3.08 -30.49
CA PHE A 656 -6.88 -3.98 -30.11
C PHE A 656 -7.32 -5.45 -30.19
N LEU A 657 -6.38 -6.31 -30.57
CA LEU A 657 -6.43 -7.76 -30.35
C LEU A 657 -5.34 -8.15 -29.36
N LEU A 658 -5.74 -8.71 -28.24
CA LEU A 658 -4.85 -9.21 -27.20
C LEU A 658 -4.81 -10.74 -27.32
N MET A 659 -3.69 -11.30 -27.74
CA MET A 659 -3.50 -12.75 -27.95
C MET A 659 -2.68 -13.31 -26.81
N PHE A 660 -3.23 -14.26 -26.08
CA PHE A 660 -2.60 -14.91 -24.92
C PHE A 660 -2.33 -16.37 -25.22
N ASN A 661 -1.09 -16.79 -25.13
CA ASN A 661 -0.68 -18.19 -25.13
C ASN A 661 -0.06 -18.54 -23.77
N ALA A 662 -0.85 -19.06 -22.84
CA ALA A 662 -0.38 -19.54 -21.55
C ALA A 662 0.00 -21.03 -21.54
N SER A 663 0.02 -21.70 -22.70
CA SER A 663 0.46 -23.09 -22.82
C SER A 663 1.99 -23.24 -22.79
N ALA A 664 2.45 -24.47 -22.60
CA ALA A 664 3.88 -24.80 -22.66
C ALA A 664 4.38 -25.06 -24.09
N GLU A 665 3.52 -24.87 -25.11
CA GLU A 665 3.83 -25.13 -26.51
C GLU A 665 3.51 -23.91 -27.36
N PRO A 666 4.22 -23.68 -28.47
CA PRO A 666 3.84 -22.67 -29.45
C PRO A 666 2.48 -22.95 -30.05
N ILE A 667 1.67 -21.89 -30.23
CA ILE A 667 0.33 -22.00 -30.83
C ILE A 667 0.21 -21.02 -32.00
N ASP A 668 -0.38 -21.52 -33.12
CA ASP A 668 -0.75 -20.66 -34.24
C ASP A 668 -2.09 -19.96 -33.99
N PHE A 669 -2.08 -18.64 -33.99
CA PHE A 669 -3.27 -17.82 -33.90
C PHE A 669 -3.67 -17.28 -35.26
N VAL A 670 -4.95 -17.32 -35.57
CA VAL A 670 -5.53 -16.72 -36.78
C VAL A 670 -6.14 -15.37 -36.43
N VAL A 671 -5.73 -14.32 -37.13
CA VAL A 671 -6.33 -12.98 -36.95
C VAL A 671 -7.79 -12.99 -37.42
N PRO A 672 -8.78 -12.65 -36.55
CA PRO A 672 -10.21 -12.67 -36.89
C PRO A 672 -10.55 -11.85 -38.15
N VAL A 673 -11.30 -12.45 -39.08
CA VAL A 673 -11.53 -11.83 -40.42
C VAL A 673 -12.54 -10.72 -40.42
N ASP A 674 -13.52 -10.73 -39.50
CA ASP A 674 -14.64 -9.77 -39.49
C ASP A 674 -14.42 -8.56 -38.60
N HIS A 675 -13.23 -8.44 -37.94
CA HIS A 675 -12.94 -7.42 -36.91
C HIS A 675 -11.90 -6.37 -37.35
N GLY A 676 -11.59 -6.30 -38.64
CA GLY A 676 -10.63 -5.36 -39.21
C GLY A 676 -9.73 -6.02 -40.25
N ARG A 677 -9.25 -5.24 -41.26
CA ARG A 677 -8.48 -5.78 -42.36
C ARG A 677 -6.98 -5.82 -42.10
N GLN A 678 -6.45 -4.76 -41.50
CA GLN A 678 -5.01 -4.58 -41.27
C GLN A 678 -4.75 -4.26 -39.82
N TRP A 679 -3.72 -4.89 -39.29
CA TRP A 679 -3.27 -4.76 -37.92
C TRP A 679 -1.77 -4.54 -37.86
N GLN A 680 -1.29 -3.99 -36.78
CA GLN A 680 0.13 -3.82 -36.49
C GLN A 680 0.45 -4.46 -35.13
N VAL A 681 1.50 -5.25 -35.06
CA VAL A 681 2.00 -5.76 -33.79
C VAL A 681 2.62 -4.61 -33.01
N VAL A 682 2.14 -4.34 -31.80
CA VAL A 682 2.63 -3.25 -30.94
C VAL A 682 3.26 -3.77 -29.65
N VAL A 683 2.90 -4.97 -29.21
CA VAL A 683 3.52 -5.64 -28.06
C VAL A 683 3.79 -7.10 -28.44
N ASP A 684 4.97 -7.60 -28.10
CA ASP A 684 5.32 -9.02 -28.16
C ASP A 684 6.22 -9.32 -26.96
N THR A 685 5.73 -10.07 -25.98
CA THR A 685 6.47 -10.36 -24.75
C THR A 685 7.68 -11.27 -24.97
N ALA A 686 7.69 -12.00 -26.08
CA ALA A 686 8.86 -12.77 -26.52
C ALA A 686 9.93 -11.91 -27.25
N LYS A 687 9.52 -10.70 -27.71
CA LYS A 687 10.38 -9.78 -28.49
C LYS A 687 10.15 -8.35 -28.02
N PRO A 688 10.73 -7.96 -26.89
CA PRO A 688 10.47 -6.67 -26.27
C PRO A 688 10.82 -5.46 -27.17
N GLU A 689 11.76 -5.60 -28.09
CA GLU A 689 12.11 -4.60 -29.10
C GLU A 689 10.95 -4.20 -30.03
N THR A 690 9.88 -4.96 -30.09
CA THR A 690 8.70 -4.70 -30.93
C THR A 690 7.95 -3.43 -30.49
N MET A 691 8.09 -2.99 -29.26
CA MET A 691 7.42 -1.79 -28.72
C MET A 691 8.03 -0.47 -29.24
N GLN A 692 9.06 -0.49 -30.05
CA GLN A 692 9.57 0.73 -30.68
C GLN A 692 8.56 1.24 -31.73
N GLU A 693 8.23 2.52 -31.63
CA GLU A 693 7.21 3.18 -32.47
C GLU A 693 7.45 2.94 -33.96
N GLY A 694 6.43 2.39 -34.65
CA GLY A 694 6.47 2.12 -36.10
C GLY A 694 7.28 0.88 -36.53
N SER A 695 7.89 0.14 -35.63
CA SER A 695 8.72 -1.03 -35.98
C SER A 695 7.92 -2.35 -36.12
N GLY A 696 6.66 -2.37 -35.62
CA GLY A 696 5.86 -3.59 -35.54
C GLY A 696 5.46 -4.16 -36.89
N LYS A 697 5.45 -5.51 -36.99
CA LYS A 697 5.03 -6.25 -38.18
C LYS A 697 3.58 -5.94 -38.50
N LYS A 698 3.27 -5.63 -39.79
CA LYS A 698 1.90 -5.54 -40.28
C LYS A 698 1.36 -6.93 -40.58
N VAL A 699 0.10 -7.14 -40.23
CA VAL A 699 -0.63 -8.41 -40.37
C VAL A 699 -2.01 -8.14 -40.95
N GLU A 700 -2.51 -9.04 -41.79
CA GLU A 700 -3.83 -8.94 -42.37
C GLU A 700 -4.81 -9.91 -41.68
N ALA A 701 -6.09 -9.60 -41.78
CA ALA A 701 -7.15 -10.50 -41.33
C ALA A 701 -7.01 -11.87 -42.02
N GLY A 702 -7.10 -12.96 -41.27
CA GLY A 702 -6.88 -14.33 -41.73
C GLY A 702 -5.42 -14.79 -41.72
N ASP A 703 -4.46 -13.89 -41.50
CA ASP A 703 -3.06 -14.29 -41.32
C ASP A 703 -2.87 -15.15 -40.07
N ARG A 704 -1.83 -15.97 -40.11
CA ARG A 704 -1.39 -16.76 -38.96
C ARG A 704 -0.19 -16.14 -38.29
N LEU A 705 -0.27 -16.05 -36.95
CA LEU A 705 0.82 -15.66 -36.07
C LEU A 705 1.11 -16.80 -35.12
N THR A 706 2.34 -17.31 -35.16
CA THR A 706 2.80 -18.28 -34.17
C THR A 706 3.26 -17.54 -32.93
N LEU A 707 2.55 -17.67 -31.82
CA LEU A 707 2.99 -17.24 -30.50
C LEU A 707 3.79 -18.38 -29.87
N VAL A 708 4.98 -18.07 -29.38
CA VAL A 708 5.79 -19.04 -28.64
C VAL A 708 5.07 -19.42 -27.33
N ASP A 709 5.54 -20.46 -26.66
CA ASP A 709 5.04 -20.85 -25.35
C ASP A 709 5.10 -19.66 -24.36
N ARG A 710 4.14 -19.60 -23.45
CA ARG A 710 4.14 -18.58 -22.38
C ARG A 710 4.42 -17.18 -22.93
N SER A 711 3.61 -16.71 -23.88
CA SER A 711 3.79 -15.38 -24.47
C SER A 711 2.47 -14.68 -24.77
N MET A 712 2.54 -13.37 -24.90
CA MET A 712 1.45 -12.50 -25.28
C MET A 712 1.86 -11.63 -26.48
N THR A 713 0.94 -11.45 -27.43
CA THR A 713 1.10 -10.51 -28.54
C THR A 713 -0.11 -9.59 -28.62
N VAL A 714 0.12 -8.30 -28.82
CA VAL A 714 -0.93 -7.30 -28.99
C VAL A 714 -0.87 -6.71 -30.39
N LEU A 715 -2.01 -6.71 -31.06
CA LEU A 715 -2.21 -6.04 -32.34
C LEU A 715 -3.07 -4.82 -32.16
N GLN A 716 -2.70 -3.72 -32.81
CA GLN A 716 -3.40 -2.45 -32.85
C GLN A 716 -3.90 -2.16 -34.27
N ARG A 717 -5.09 -1.61 -34.36
CA ARG A 717 -5.69 -1.11 -35.59
C ARG A 717 -6.15 0.33 -35.34
N PRO A 718 -5.64 1.31 -36.10
CA PRO A 718 -6.12 2.68 -36.01
C PRO A 718 -7.62 2.81 -36.19
N ALA A 719 -8.22 3.82 -35.53
CA ALA A 719 -9.64 4.12 -35.51
C ALA A 719 -10.21 4.45 -36.90
#